data_2af88732657bdc54c493e30640301f1a
#
_entry.id   2af88732657bdc54c493e30640301f1a
#
_cell.length_a   1.000
_cell.length_b   1.000
_cell.length_c   1.000
_cell.angle_alpha   90.00
_cell.angle_beta   90.00
_cell.angle_gamma   90.00
#
_symmetry.space_group_name_H-M   'P 1'
#
loop_
_entity.id
_entity.type
_entity.pdbx_description
1 polymer ?
#
loop_
_entity_poly.entity_id
_entity_poly.type
_entity_poly.pdbx_seq_one_letter_code
_entity_poly.pdbx_strand_id
1 'polypeptide(L)'
;MEYLGHYDAETGREQLLKEHLDHVASLAAQFAATFDAEELGGIAGRYHDIGKYSAQFQAYLRGERSSGGDHSTGGAQLLYQKRQPLLCLAAWAIAGHHGGLPDFGGEFDGEGSATFCGRMKKKLPDFAAWQEDECGPIELRHMPSTLQSPDIYQLQFFTRMLFSCLVDADFLDTESFYQSCLPEAQQTAGEKSRHGFDALVTLKDRFDEEVRTRFFDESGKRYHEPINAHRREILRACLREGDEGIERLYRLTVPTGGGKTIASLGFALHRAVRAGSDVRRIIYVIPYTSIIEQNARVFQKFLGEKNVVVHYANASYDDEREDGRRQRLATENWDAPLIVTTNVQFFSSLYASRTSQCRKLHNIAQSLIIFDEAQMIPLAFLKPCVEAIRTLVERYGCTAVLCTATQPALGPFFGNRENGMKELCPHIEAQFAFFSRVTFDVRPKRCTSECLAQEIAQKPQVLVVVNSKRMARQLFEAMPEREGTFHLSTNLCAAHRTRVIDEIRTRLKNHQTCRVISTSLIEAGVDIDFPLVYRELTGLDSILQAAGRCNREGKRPREDSIVTVFRMEGSRMLFELDRRGKVADSILDRYAARLSHPDAVDAYFRELYDLSGEEALDKKEILKLCNQKMPPLKTIDQKFQLIDDKSVPVFIPFDEEAKSLLEQLKERQSAGSRALLRRAGVYTVGVSSDFNDKRVTPFQRLFEAGAIVPLWENSTALYVLVDMSLYDETALGLNLDISDGQAIVF
;
A
#
# COMPACT_ATOMS: atom_id res chain seq x y z
N MET A 1 -41.15 -3.25 26.25
CA MET A 1 -41.13 -3.66 24.82
C MET A 1 -39.68 -4.03 24.54
N GLU A 2 -39.42 -5.21 23.98
CA GLU A 2 -38.05 -5.59 23.62
C GLU A 2 -37.65 -4.84 22.38
N TYR A 3 -36.50 -4.15 22.44
CA TYR A 3 -35.92 -3.39 21.31
C TYR A 3 -34.88 -4.24 20.61
N LEU A 4 -34.98 -4.30 19.27
CA LEU A 4 -34.12 -5.13 18.44
C LEU A 4 -32.93 -4.34 17.90
N GLY A 5 -31.75 -4.93 17.94
CA GLY A 5 -30.55 -4.46 17.27
C GLY A 5 -30.49 -4.96 15.84
N HIS A 6 -30.75 -6.26 15.65
CA HIS A 6 -30.83 -6.95 14.37
C HIS A 6 -32.01 -7.90 14.29
N TYR A 7 -32.50 -8.12 13.07
CA TYR A 7 -33.57 -9.04 12.76
C TYR A 7 -33.32 -9.73 11.43
N ASP A 8 -33.36 -11.05 11.37
CA ASP A 8 -33.27 -11.80 10.15
C ASP A 8 -34.64 -12.35 9.76
N ALA A 9 -35.20 -11.82 8.69
CA ALA A 9 -36.57 -12.17 8.24
C ALA A 9 -36.67 -13.61 7.68
N GLU A 10 -35.58 -14.24 7.24
CA GLU A 10 -35.60 -15.60 6.69
C GLU A 10 -35.66 -16.64 7.79
N THR A 11 -34.91 -16.45 8.87
CA THR A 11 -34.86 -17.39 10.00
C THR A 11 -35.74 -17.00 11.18
N GLY A 12 -36.22 -15.75 11.24
CA GLY A 12 -36.95 -15.16 12.34
C GLY A 12 -36.07 -14.90 13.59
N ARG A 13 -34.75 -14.97 13.46
CA ARG A 13 -33.83 -14.68 14.58
C ARG A 13 -33.79 -13.22 14.90
N GLU A 14 -33.69 -12.95 16.20
CA GLU A 14 -33.60 -11.60 16.76
C GLU A 14 -32.35 -11.47 17.62
N GLN A 15 -31.73 -10.28 17.61
CA GLN A 15 -30.74 -9.85 18.60
C GLN A 15 -31.30 -8.65 19.33
N LEU A 16 -31.31 -8.68 20.65
CA LEU A 16 -31.72 -7.52 21.44
C LEU A 16 -30.74 -6.35 21.22
N LEU A 17 -31.27 -5.14 21.17
CA LEU A 17 -30.45 -3.94 20.98
C LEU A 17 -29.45 -3.79 22.14
N LYS A 18 -29.83 -4.05 23.36
CA LYS A 18 -28.92 -4.02 24.52
C LYS A 18 -27.77 -5.02 24.37
N GLU A 19 -28.02 -6.23 23.90
CA GLU A 19 -26.97 -7.25 23.66
C GLU A 19 -25.99 -6.76 22.61
N HIS A 20 -26.47 -6.22 21.48
CA HIS A 20 -25.65 -5.63 20.44
C HIS A 20 -24.76 -4.50 20.99
N LEU A 21 -25.35 -3.54 21.72
CA LEU A 21 -24.62 -2.42 22.29
C LEU A 21 -23.55 -2.85 23.30
N ASP A 22 -23.86 -3.85 24.15
CA ASP A 22 -22.92 -4.37 25.14
C ASP A 22 -21.76 -5.15 24.48
N HIS A 23 -22.04 -5.95 23.44
CA HIS A 23 -21.01 -6.65 22.67
C HIS A 23 -20.09 -5.67 21.94
N VAL A 24 -20.65 -4.70 21.22
CA VAL A 24 -19.86 -3.66 20.52
C VAL A 24 -19.05 -2.82 21.50
N ALA A 25 -19.62 -2.49 22.67
CA ALA A 25 -18.88 -1.77 23.72
C ALA A 25 -17.68 -2.57 24.24
N SER A 26 -17.87 -3.89 24.48
CA SER A 26 -16.80 -4.78 24.93
C SER A 26 -15.68 -4.90 23.90
N LEU A 27 -16.02 -5.14 22.63
CA LEU A 27 -15.04 -5.26 21.55
C LEU A 27 -14.30 -3.94 21.31
N ALA A 28 -15.01 -2.81 21.23
CA ALA A 28 -14.41 -1.49 21.01
C ALA A 28 -13.48 -1.09 22.17
N ALA A 29 -13.85 -1.42 23.43
CA ALA A 29 -13.00 -1.25 24.61
C ALA A 29 -11.71 -2.08 24.49
N GLN A 30 -11.84 -3.36 24.16
CA GLN A 30 -10.70 -4.26 23.98
C GLN A 30 -9.74 -3.77 22.89
N PHE A 31 -10.25 -3.27 21.76
CA PHE A 31 -9.44 -2.74 20.70
C PHE A 31 -8.72 -1.45 21.13
N ALA A 32 -9.44 -0.54 21.77
CA ALA A 32 -8.91 0.73 22.23
C ALA A 32 -7.91 0.61 23.39
N ALA A 33 -7.94 -0.50 24.16
CA ALA A 33 -6.96 -0.80 25.20
C ALA A 33 -5.52 -0.86 24.69
N THR A 34 -5.32 -1.16 23.40
CA THR A 34 -3.97 -1.17 22.78
C THR A 34 -3.26 0.19 22.78
N PHE A 35 -4.01 1.27 22.97
CA PHE A 35 -3.49 2.63 23.06
C PHE A 35 -4.09 3.41 24.24
N ASP A 36 -4.43 2.67 25.33
CA ASP A 36 -4.87 3.21 26.62
C ASP A 36 -6.18 4.02 26.56
N ALA A 37 -7.09 3.65 25.66
CA ALA A 37 -8.38 4.33 25.47
C ALA A 37 -9.60 3.41 25.67
N GLU A 38 -9.46 2.36 26.48
CA GLU A 38 -10.47 1.33 26.73
C GLU A 38 -11.82 1.92 27.12
N GLU A 39 -11.83 2.84 28.09
CA GLU A 39 -13.06 3.46 28.58
C GLU A 39 -13.79 4.26 27.48
N LEU A 40 -13.04 5.00 26.68
CA LEU A 40 -13.59 5.79 25.58
C LEU A 40 -14.11 4.90 24.44
N GLY A 41 -13.41 3.80 24.15
CA GLY A 41 -13.88 2.77 23.21
C GLY A 41 -15.18 2.14 23.64
N GLY A 42 -15.28 1.77 24.93
CA GLY A 42 -16.50 1.21 25.53
C GLY A 42 -17.68 2.18 25.48
N ILE A 43 -17.45 3.46 25.77
CA ILE A 43 -18.48 4.50 25.67
C ILE A 43 -18.91 4.64 24.20
N ALA A 44 -17.98 4.73 23.24
CA ALA A 44 -18.33 4.86 21.83
C ALA A 44 -19.18 3.67 21.35
N GLY A 45 -18.80 2.43 21.69
CA GLY A 45 -19.55 1.23 21.35
C GLY A 45 -20.94 1.19 21.98
N ARG A 46 -21.06 1.55 23.27
CA ARG A 46 -22.35 1.51 23.99
C ARG A 46 -23.37 2.51 23.48
N TYR A 47 -22.93 3.63 22.95
CA TYR A 47 -23.84 4.70 22.55
C TYR A 47 -23.98 4.87 21.02
N HIS A 48 -23.30 4.07 20.21
CA HIS A 48 -23.26 4.32 18.76
C HIS A 48 -24.66 4.22 18.10
N ASP A 49 -25.47 3.29 18.53
CA ASP A 49 -26.75 2.91 17.91
C ASP A 49 -27.98 3.13 18.80
N ILE A 50 -27.90 3.93 19.87
CA ILE A 50 -29.05 4.19 20.74
C ILE A 50 -30.24 4.85 20.03
N GLY A 51 -30.04 5.47 18.87
CA GLY A 51 -31.14 5.95 18.04
C GLY A 51 -32.06 4.82 17.51
N LYS A 52 -31.60 3.57 17.55
CA LYS A 52 -32.43 2.39 17.25
C LYS A 52 -33.56 2.14 18.26
N TYR A 53 -33.52 2.75 19.46
CA TYR A 53 -34.64 2.73 20.40
C TYR A 53 -35.86 3.50 19.91
N SER A 54 -35.77 4.27 18.84
CA SER A 54 -36.93 4.97 18.29
C SER A 54 -37.97 4.00 17.71
N ALA A 55 -39.25 4.30 17.95
CA ALA A 55 -40.36 3.51 17.38
C ALA A 55 -40.29 3.41 15.84
N GLN A 56 -39.76 4.46 15.19
CA GLN A 56 -39.58 4.49 13.75
C GLN A 56 -38.57 3.42 13.28
N PHE A 57 -37.44 3.27 13.97
CA PHE A 57 -36.43 2.28 13.62
C PHE A 57 -36.90 0.85 13.93
N GLN A 58 -37.59 0.65 15.04
CA GLN A 58 -38.16 -0.66 15.40
C GLN A 58 -39.21 -1.13 14.37
N ALA A 59 -40.06 -0.23 13.90
CA ALA A 59 -41.02 -0.54 12.82
C ALA A 59 -40.31 -0.87 11.48
N TYR A 60 -39.17 -0.24 11.20
CA TYR A 60 -38.34 -0.57 10.05
C TYR A 60 -37.75 -2.00 10.15
N LEU A 61 -37.15 -2.37 11.28
CA LEU A 61 -36.60 -3.71 11.48
C LEU A 61 -37.68 -4.82 11.32
N ARG A 62 -38.91 -4.56 11.75
CA ARG A 62 -40.03 -5.50 11.59
C ARG A 62 -40.65 -5.51 10.18
N GLY A 63 -40.10 -4.75 9.24
CA GLY A 63 -40.59 -4.68 7.88
C GLY A 63 -41.86 -3.82 7.68
N GLU A 64 -42.29 -3.08 8.70
CA GLU A 64 -43.49 -2.23 8.68
C GLU A 64 -43.23 -0.88 7.98
N ARG A 65 -41.96 -0.53 7.79
CA ARG A 65 -41.51 0.71 7.12
C ARG A 65 -40.35 0.42 6.15
N SER A 66 -40.23 1.24 5.13
CA SER A 66 -39.14 1.16 4.14
C SER A 66 -37.82 1.81 4.59
N SER A 67 -37.81 2.59 5.68
CA SER A 67 -36.62 3.30 6.20
C SER A 67 -36.70 3.47 7.72
N GLY A 68 -35.58 3.19 8.40
CA GLY A 68 -35.40 3.40 9.86
C GLY A 68 -35.06 4.83 10.24
N GLY A 69 -34.68 5.66 9.31
CA GLY A 69 -34.20 7.03 9.57
C GLY A 69 -32.77 7.10 10.12
N ASP A 70 -32.39 8.29 10.62
CA ASP A 70 -31.06 8.55 11.18
C ASP A 70 -30.99 8.06 12.65
N HIS A 71 -30.39 6.93 12.90
CA HIS A 71 -30.20 6.33 14.23
C HIS A 71 -28.79 6.58 14.81
N SER A 72 -27.79 6.84 13.96
CA SER A 72 -26.39 7.03 14.38
C SER A 72 -26.13 8.41 15.02
N THR A 73 -26.97 9.39 14.78
CA THR A 73 -26.80 10.74 15.31
C THR A 73 -27.21 10.85 16.78
N GLY A 74 -28.13 9.98 17.30
CA GLY A 74 -28.64 10.06 18.66
C GLY A 74 -27.56 9.96 19.74
N GLY A 75 -26.72 8.93 19.66
CA GLY A 75 -25.61 8.75 20.60
C GLY A 75 -24.56 9.86 20.51
N ALA A 76 -24.27 10.28 19.28
CA ALA A 76 -23.34 11.41 19.06
C ALA A 76 -23.83 12.71 19.75
N GLN A 77 -25.13 13.02 19.64
CA GLN A 77 -25.71 14.20 20.29
C GLN A 77 -25.64 14.11 21.81
N LEU A 78 -25.92 12.94 22.41
CA LEU A 78 -25.83 12.74 23.86
C LEU A 78 -24.42 12.98 24.39
N LEU A 79 -23.41 12.41 23.73
CA LEU A 79 -22.02 12.62 24.12
C LEU A 79 -21.58 14.09 23.93
N TYR A 80 -21.94 14.69 22.79
CA TYR A 80 -21.60 16.09 22.49
C TYR A 80 -22.17 17.07 23.51
N GLN A 81 -23.40 16.84 24.00
CA GLN A 81 -24.06 17.66 25.03
C GLN A 81 -23.32 17.66 26.36
N LYS A 82 -22.49 16.66 26.67
CA LYS A 82 -21.64 16.64 27.87
C LYS A 82 -20.54 17.70 27.85
N ARG A 83 -20.23 18.31 26.71
CA ARG A 83 -19.26 19.40 26.53
C ARG A 83 -17.83 19.04 27.02
N GLN A 84 -17.48 17.76 26.99
CA GLN A 84 -16.15 17.26 27.33
C GLN A 84 -15.37 16.99 26.03
N PRO A 85 -14.13 17.48 25.88
CA PRO A 85 -13.36 17.36 24.63
C PRO A 85 -13.21 15.92 24.13
N LEU A 86 -12.90 14.97 25.01
CA LEU A 86 -12.72 13.57 24.61
C LEU A 86 -14.04 12.89 24.22
N LEU A 87 -15.14 13.22 24.91
CA LEU A 87 -16.48 12.74 24.51
C LEU A 87 -16.91 13.34 23.16
N CYS A 88 -16.44 14.53 22.81
CA CYS A 88 -16.64 15.09 21.48
C CYS A 88 -15.94 14.28 20.39
N LEU A 89 -14.73 13.73 20.64
CA LEU A 89 -14.05 12.83 19.68
C LEU A 89 -14.83 11.53 19.50
N ALA A 90 -15.36 10.96 20.61
CA ALA A 90 -16.22 9.77 20.54
C ALA A 90 -17.56 10.08 19.82
N ALA A 91 -18.17 11.22 20.08
CA ALA A 91 -19.37 11.69 19.36
C ALA A 91 -19.13 11.80 17.85
N TRP A 92 -17.95 12.29 17.45
CA TRP A 92 -17.58 12.40 16.05
C TRP A 92 -17.40 11.02 15.39
N ALA A 93 -16.74 10.09 16.08
CA ALA A 93 -16.63 8.69 15.64
C ALA A 93 -18.02 8.04 15.46
N ILE A 94 -18.91 8.18 16.47
CA ILE A 94 -20.29 7.71 16.41
C ILE A 94 -21.05 8.30 15.23
N ALA A 95 -20.97 9.62 15.02
CA ALA A 95 -21.65 10.25 13.90
C ALA A 95 -21.20 9.70 12.54
N GLY A 96 -19.99 9.16 12.45
CA GLY A 96 -19.39 8.65 11.20
C GLY A 96 -19.59 7.17 10.93
N HIS A 97 -20.01 6.31 11.90
CA HIS A 97 -19.81 4.86 11.83
C HIS A 97 -20.49 4.15 10.64
N HIS A 98 -21.54 4.69 10.07
CA HIS A 98 -22.14 4.17 8.82
C HIS A 98 -21.60 4.87 7.56
N GLY A 99 -21.54 6.20 7.57
CA GLY A 99 -21.25 7.01 6.37
C GLY A 99 -19.81 7.45 6.20
N GLY A 100 -18.96 7.13 7.16
CA GLY A 100 -17.59 7.64 7.27
C GLY A 100 -17.51 8.92 8.10
N LEU A 101 -16.29 9.25 8.57
CA LEU A 101 -16.01 10.44 9.34
C LEU A 101 -16.31 11.71 8.51
N PRO A 102 -17.28 12.54 8.92
CA PRO A 102 -17.55 13.80 8.22
C PRO A 102 -16.48 14.86 8.55
N ASP A 103 -16.43 15.91 7.76
CA ASP A 103 -15.74 17.15 8.16
C ASP A 103 -16.37 17.68 9.45
N PHE A 104 -15.56 18.28 10.34
CA PHE A 104 -16.08 18.78 11.60
C PHE A 104 -17.15 19.87 11.39
N GLY A 105 -16.89 20.76 10.43
CA GLY A 105 -17.76 21.89 10.13
C GLY A 105 -17.59 23.06 11.11
N GLY A 106 -18.57 23.95 11.13
CA GLY A 106 -18.51 25.19 11.88
C GLY A 106 -19.79 25.53 12.64
N GLU A 107 -19.71 26.58 13.45
CA GLU A 107 -20.82 27.04 14.27
C GLU A 107 -22.05 27.46 13.44
N PHE A 108 -21.83 27.95 12.22
CA PHE A 108 -22.88 28.39 11.31
C PHE A 108 -23.54 27.27 10.49
N ASP A 109 -23.05 26.04 10.59
CA ASP A 109 -23.65 24.90 9.87
C ASP A 109 -25.08 24.65 10.37
N GLY A 110 -26.03 24.51 9.43
CA GLY A 110 -27.42 24.14 9.73
C GLY A 110 -27.60 22.61 9.82
N GLU A 111 -28.79 22.15 10.21
CA GLU A 111 -29.13 20.73 10.31
C GLU A 111 -29.03 19.96 8.99
N GLY A 112 -29.09 20.63 7.84
CA GLY A 112 -28.91 20.05 6.51
C GLY A 112 -27.45 19.96 6.05
N SER A 113 -26.49 20.51 6.80
CA SER A 113 -25.07 20.46 6.46
C SER A 113 -24.50 19.04 6.66
N ALA A 114 -23.74 18.54 5.69
CA ALA A 114 -23.11 17.21 5.74
C ALA A 114 -21.83 17.21 6.61
N THR A 115 -21.85 17.89 7.75
CA THR A 115 -20.76 18.04 8.71
C THR A 115 -21.15 17.49 10.07
N PHE A 116 -20.15 17.26 10.95
CA PHE A 116 -20.44 16.88 12.33
C PHE A 116 -21.28 17.94 13.05
N CYS A 117 -20.90 19.23 12.97
CA CYS A 117 -21.68 20.31 13.58
C CYS A 117 -23.12 20.40 13.06
N GLY A 118 -23.33 20.18 11.77
CA GLY A 118 -24.67 20.12 11.19
C GLY A 118 -25.51 18.99 11.75
N ARG A 119 -24.91 17.78 11.88
CA ARG A 119 -25.58 16.62 12.48
C ARG A 119 -25.94 16.82 13.94
N MET A 120 -25.12 17.55 14.72
CA MET A 120 -25.42 17.83 16.14
C MET A 120 -26.67 18.73 16.32
N LYS A 121 -27.12 19.40 15.25
CA LYS A 121 -28.33 20.26 15.25
C LYS A 121 -29.58 19.56 14.70
N LYS A 122 -29.45 18.35 14.17
CA LYS A 122 -30.61 17.60 13.62
C LYS A 122 -31.65 17.30 14.68
N LYS A 123 -32.91 17.41 14.28
CA LYS A 123 -34.05 16.93 15.07
C LYS A 123 -34.21 15.42 14.82
N LEU A 124 -34.18 14.64 15.87
CA LEU A 124 -34.30 13.18 15.82
C LEU A 124 -35.66 12.72 16.34
N PRO A 125 -36.15 11.53 15.92
CA PRO A 125 -37.26 10.85 16.59
C PRO A 125 -36.93 10.62 18.06
N ASP A 126 -37.96 10.48 18.88
CA ASP A 126 -37.79 10.13 20.31
C ASP A 126 -37.18 8.73 20.43
N PHE A 127 -36.09 8.65 21.19
CA PHE A 127 -35.38 7.40 21.52
C PHE A 127 -35.11 7.27 23.02
N ALA A 128 -35.83 8.03 23.88
CA ALA A 128 -35.59 8.11 25.32
C ALA A 128 -35.71 6.75 26.06
N ALA A 129 -36.30 5.76 25.42
CA ALA A 129 -36.42 4.39 25.96
C ALA A 129 -35.06 3.70 26.27
N TRP A 130 -33.93 4.20 25.67
CA TRP A 130 -32.60 3.71 26.03
C TRP A 130 -32.26 3.81 27.53
N GLN A 131 -32.92 4.75 28.25
CA GLN A 131 -32.70 4.97 29.67
C GLN A 131 -33.24 3.81 30.52
N GLU A 132 -34.21 3.05 30.01
CA GLU A 132 -34.80 1.88 30.68
C GLU A 132 -33.86 0.69 30.67
N ASP A 133 -32.98 0.58 29.69
CA ASP A 133 -32.02 -0.53 29.52
C ASP A 133 -30.70 -0.33 30.29
N GLU A 134 -30.60 0.67 31.15
CA GLU A 134 -29.43 0.92 32.01
C GLU A 134 -28.09 0.91 31.24
N CYS A 135 -28.01 1.64 30.12
CA CYS A 135 -26.79 1.69 29.29
C CYS A 135 -25.55 2.23 30.02
N GLY A 136 -25.61 2.47 31.31
CA GLY A 136 -24.52 2.92 32.16
C GLY A 136 -24.26 4.44 32.06
N PRO A 137 -23.41 4.99 32.93
CA PRO A 137 -23.13 6.43 32.94
C PRO A 137 -22.20 6.85 31.80
N ILE A 138 -22.43 8.04 31.25
CA ILE A 138 -21.47 8.71 30.35
C ILE A 138 -20.45 9.47 31.22
N GLU A 139 -19.51 8.72 31.80
CA GLU A 139 -18.46 9.28 32.65
C GLU A 139 -17.12 8.78 32.15
N LEU A 140 -16.20 9.70 31.86
CA LEU A 140 -14.82 9.41 31.50
C LEU A 140 -13.93 9.70 32.70
N ARG A 141 -13.27 8.68 33.24
CA ARG A 141 -12.43 8.74 34.45
C ARG A 141 -10.95 8.73 34.11
N HIS A 142 -10.60 8.16 32.96
CA HIS A 142 -9.22 7.98 32.52
C HIS A 142 -8.89 8.87 31.31
N MET A 143 -7.71 9.52 31.38
CA MET A 143 -7.13 10.25 30.27
C MET A 143 -6.15 9.34 29.54
N PRO A 144 -6.39 8.97 28.27
CA PRO A 144 -5.46 8.14 27.51
C PRO A 144 -4.04 8.70 27.50
N SER A 145 -3.05 7.88 27.75
CA SER A 145 -1.62 8.29 27.71
C SER A 145 -1.20 8.79 26.33
N THR A 146 -1.83 8.27 25.28
CA THR A 146 -1.68 8.74 23.90
C THR A 146 -2.09 10.20 23.70
N LEU A 147 -2.94 10.74 24.59
CA LEU A 147 -3.44 12.12 24.59
C LEU A 147 -2.85 12.97 25.71
N GLN A 148 -1.72 12.58 26.30
CA GLN A 148 -0.99 13.47 27.20
C GLN A 148 -0.34 14.60 26.41
N SER A 149 -0.77 15.85 26.66
CA SER A 149 -0.30 17.05 25.94
C SER A 149 -0.36 16.90 24.40
N PRO A 150 -1.52 16.55 23.81
CA PRO A 150 -1.63 16.32 22.39
C PRO A 150 -1.62 17.64 21.61
N ASP A 151 -1.02 17.65 20.45
CA ASP A 151 -1.27 18.66 19.43
C ASP A 151 -2.57 18.36 18.64
N ILE A 152 -2.96 19.26 17.77
CA ILE A 152 -4.21 19.11 16.98
C ILE A 152 -4.10 17.92 16.02
N TYR A 153 -2.92 17.69 15.45
CA TYR A 153 -2.69 16.55 14.58
C TYR A 153 -2.94 15.21 15.32
N GLN A 154 -2.47 15.10 16.54
CA GLN A 154 -2.65 13.91 17.36
C GLN A 154 -4.12 13.68 17.75
N LEU A 155 -4.88 14.74 18.01
CA LEU A 155 -6.33 14.63 18.28
C LEU A 155 -7.11 14.09 17.09
N GLN A 156 -6.85 14.58 15.88
CA GLN A 156 -7.51 14.08 14.68
C GLN A 156 -7.07 12.64 14.34
N PHE A 157 -5.81 12.28 14.59
CA PHE A 157 -5.31 10.93 14.41
C PHE A 157 -5.99 9.96 15.39
N PHE A 158 -6.07 10.35 16.66
CA PHE A 158 -6.77 9.59 17.69
C PHE A 158 -8.26 9.38 17.34
N THR A 159 -8.94 10.39 16.80
CA THR A 159 -10.34 10.25 16.36
C THR A 159 -10.49 9.12 15.33
N ARG A 160 -9.56 9.00 14.37
CA ARG A 160 -9.57 7.89 13.41
C ARG A 160 -9.28 6.53 14.05
N MET A 161 -8.38 6.48 15.03
CA MET A 161 -8.08 5.25 15.76
C MET A 161 -9.29 4.79 16.57
N LEU A 162 -9.95 5.68 17.29
CA LEU A 162 -11.18 5.40 18.02
C LEU A 162 -12.32 4.98 17.09
N PHE A 163 -12.48 5.69 15.97
CA PHE A 163 -13.44 5.34 14.92
C PHE A 163 -13.20 3.94 14.36
N SER A 164 -11.95 3.55 14.18
CA SER A 164 -11.57 2.21 13.75
C SER A 164 -12.02 1.14 14.75
N CYS A 165 -11.83 1.37 16.05
CA CYS A 165 -12.28 0.46 17.10
C CYS A 165 -13.79 0.27 17.06
N LEU A 166 -14.54 1.36 16.96
CA LEU A 166 -16.00 1.32 16.91
C LEU A 166 -16.49 0.58 15.67
N VAL A 167 -16.01 0.95 14.49
CA VAL A 167 -16.47 0.37 13.22
C VAL A 167 -16.13 -1.11 13.12
N ASP A 168 -14.93 -1.53 13.53
CA ASP A 168 -14.59 -2.95 13.46
C ASP A 168 -15.40 -3.77 14.47
N ALA A 169 -15.66 -3.24 15.68
CA ALA A 169 -16.50 -3.88 16.68
C ALA A 169 -17.95 -4.08 16.20
N ASP A 170 -18.56 -3.05 15.62
CA ASP A 170 -19.90 -3.08 15.05
C ASP A 170 -20.02 -4.09 13.90
N PHE A 171 -19.05 -4.08 12.97
CA PHE A 171 -19.02 -5.04 11.86
C PHE A 171 -18.86 -6.50 12.35
N LEU A 172 -18.02 -6.74 13.36
CA LEU A 172 -17.79 -8.09 13.87
C LEU A 172 -19.00 -8.64 14.63
N ASP A 173 -19.68 -7.81 15.42
CA ASP A 173 -20.91 -8.25 16.10
C ASP A 173 -22.03 -8.52 15.09
N THR A 174 -22.22 -7.63 14.13
CA THR A 174 -23.17 -7.79 13.03
C THR A 174 -22.89 -9.07 12.23
N GLU A 175 -21.62 -9.33 11.88
CA GLU A 175 -21.20 -10.56 11.19
C GLU A 175 -21.50 -11.80 12.01
N SER A 176 -21.21 -11.77 13.31
CA SER A 176 -21.50 -12.87 14.25
C SER A 176 -23.00 -13.19 14.31
N PHE A 177 -23.85 -12.16 14.38
CA PHE A 177 -25.30 -12.34 14.36
C PHE A 177 -25.76 -13.05 13.08
N TYR A 178 -25.39 -12.55 11.89
CA TYR A 178 -25.82 -13.16 10.63
C TYR A 178 -25.19 -14.54 10.40
N GLN A 179 -23.98 -14.80 10.88
CA GLN A 179 -23.42 -16.15 10.88
C GLN A 179 -24.24 -17.11 11.74
N SER A 180 -24.75 -16.66 12.89
CA SER A 180 -25.62 -17.47 13.76
C SER A 180 -26.96 -17.83 13.10
N CYS A 181 -27.41 -17.07 12.10
CA CYS A 181 -28.60 -17.35 11.30
C CYS A 181 -28.40 -18.46 10.26
N LEU A 182 -27.16 -18.82 9.95
CA LEU A 182 -26.84 -19.89 8.99
C LEU A 182 -27.05 -21.31 9.62
N PRO A 183 -27.23 -22.36 8.78
CA PRO A 183 -27.22 -23.75 9.26
C PRO A 183 -25.93 -24.11 10.01
N GLU A 184 -26.01 -24.96 11.06
CA GLU A 184 -24.87 -25.31 11.94
C GLU A 184 -23.57 -25.69 11.21
N ALA A 185 -23.69 -26.44 10.10
CA ALA A 185 -22.54 -26.84 9.30
C ALA A 185 -21.80 -25.62 8.65
N GLN A 186 -22.50 -24.52 8.40
CA GLN A 186 -21.94 -23.27 7.85
C GLN A 186 -21.50 -22.30 8.96
N GLN A 187 -22.12 -22.34 10.14
CA GLN A 187 -21.70 -21.54 11.31
C GLN A 187 -20.29 -21.89 11.74
N THR A 188 -19.98 -23.19 11.91
CA THR A 188 -18.66 -23.69 12.31
C THR A 188 -17.54 -23.30 11.30
N ALA A 189 -17.86 -23.21 10.03
CA ALA A 189 -16.93 -22.73 9.00
C ALA A 189 -16.71 -21.22 9.08
N GLY A 190 -17.72 -20.45 9.50
CA GLY A 190 -17.67 -19.00 9.65
C GLY A 190 -16.80 -18.54 10.83
N GLU A 191 -17.01 -19.10 12.02
CA GLU A 191 -16.22 -18.77 13.23
C GLU A 191 -14.74 -19.12 13.08
N LYS A 192 -14.42 -20.26 12.47
CA LYS A 192 -13.02 -20.66 12.20
C LYS A 192 -12.34 -19.80 11.15
N SER A 193 -13.10 -19.07 10.32
CA SER A 193 -12.53 -18.37 9.18
C SER A 193 -11.74 -17.10 9.54
N ARG A 194 -11.97 -16.46 10.69
CA ARG A 194 -11.17 -15.32 11.15
C ARG A 194 -9.99 -15.72 12.05
N HIS A 195 -10.05 -16.90 12.66
CA HIS A 195 -9.02 -17.39 13.57
C HIS A 195 -8.22 -18.55 12.95
N GLY A 196 -7.07 -18.89 13.53
CA GLY A 196 -6.25 -20.02 13.08
C GLY A 196 -4.90 -19.66 12.50
N PHE A 197 -4.48 -18.40 12.65
CA PHE A 197 -3.09 -18.01 12.45
C PHE A 197 -2.19 -18.56 13.56
N ASP A 198 -0.94 -18.88 13.23
CA ASP A 198 0.04 -19.29 14.22
C ASP A 198 0.52 -18.08 15.04
N ALA A 199 0.86 -18.30 16.31
CA ALA A 199 1.42 -17.26 17.16
C ALA A 199 2.80 -16.79 16.66
N LEU A 200 3.18 -15.53 16.91
CA LEU A 200 4.46 -14.97 16.49
C LEU A 200 5.66 -15.78 17.00
N VAL A 201 5.57 -16.38 18.19
CA VAL A 201 6.63 -17.26 18.73
C VAL A 201 6.82 -18.50 17.85
N THR A 202 5.74 -19.14 17.41
CA THR A 202 5.80 -20.28 16.50
C THR A 202 6.38 -19.90 15.15
N LEU A 203 6.02 -18.72 14.66
CA LEU A 203 6.56 -18.18 13.38
C LEU A 203 8.05 -17.89 13.49
N LYS A 204 8.52 -17.33 14.61
CA LYS A 204 9.94 -17.12 14.87
C LYS A 204 10.69 -18.45 14.88
N ASP A 205 10.21 -19.46 15.63
CA ASP A 205 10.89 -20.76 15.74
C ASP A 205 11.02 -21.44 14.38
N ARG A 206 9.96 -21.36 13.55
CA ARG A 206 9.98 -21.85 12.16
C ARG A 206 10.96 -21.07 11.30
N PHE A 207 11.00 -19.76 11.43
CA PHE A 207 11.95 -18.91 10.72
C PHE A 207 13.39 -19.26 11.09
N ASP A 208 13.71 -19.44 12.37
CA ASP A 208 15.05 -19.75 12.87
C ASP A 208 15.53 -21.11 12.34
N GLU A 209 14.65 -22.11 12.31
CA GLU A 209 14.97 -23.43 11.73
C GLU A 209 15.29 -23.36 10.24
N GLU A 210 14.46 -22.63 9.47
CA GLU A 210 14.69 -22.43 8.04
C GLU A 210 15.98 -21.63 7.77
N VAL A 211 16.25 -20.60 8.59
CA VAL A 211 17.47 -19.80 8.50
C VAL A 211 18.69 -20.63 8.85
N ARG A 212 18.64 -21.44 9.91
CA ARG A 212 19.71 -22.33 10.31
C ARG A 212 20.07 -23.28 9.18
N THR A 213 19.08 -23.94 8.60
CA THR A 213 19.27 -24.93 7.54
C THR A 213 19.78 -24.28 6.24
N ARG A 214 19.27 -23.11 5.86
CA ARG A 214 19.59 -22.50 4.55
C ARG A 214 20.86 -21.66 4.54
N PHE A 215 21.19 -21.01 5.64
CA PHE A 215 22.26 -20.00 5.69
C PHE A 215 23.39 -20.32 6.65
N PHE A 216 23.15 -21.16 7.65
CA PHE A 216 24.15 -21.47 8.69
C PHE A 216 24.63 -22.93 8.66
N ASP A 217 24.15 -23.74 7.71
CA ASP A 217 24.67 -25.10 7.50
C ASP A 217 26.05 -25.04 6.81
N GLU A 218 27.11 -25.31 7.57
CA GLU A 218 28.49 -25.27 7.11
C GLU A 218 28.81 -26.35 6.07
N SER A 219 28.03 -27.42 6.00
CA SER A 219 28.18 -28.50 5.00
C SER A 219 27.70 -28.08 3.61
N GLY A 220 26.89 -27.03 3.52
CA GLY A 220 26.30 -26.52 2.30
C GLY A 220 27.29 -25.75 1.42
N LYS A 221 27.36 -26.06 0.11
CA LYS A 221 28.23 -25.34 -0.86
C LYS A 221 28.05 -23.82 -0.81
N ARG A 222 26.84 -23.33 -0.56
CA ARG A 222 26.52 -21.90 -0.49
C ARG A 222 27.10 -21.20 0.75
N TYR A 223 27.39 -21.94 1.83
CA TYR A 223 27.96 -21.38 3.04
C TYR A 223 29.30 -20.67 2.79
N HIS A 224 30.14 -21.26 1.94
CA HIS A 224 31.49 -20.77 1.66
C HIS A 224 31.56 -19.64 0.62
N GLU A 225 30.45 -19.29 -0.03
CA GLU A 225 30.45 -18.17 -0.96
C GLU A 225 30.64 -16.83 -0.19
N PRO A 226 31.57 -15.95 -0.63
CA PRO A 226 31.85 -14.68 0.06
C PRO A 226 30.60 -13.81 0.28
N ILE A 227 29.71 -13.76 -0.73
CA ILE A 227 28.45 -13.01 -0.65
C ILE A 227 27.57 -13.47 0.52
N ASN A 228 27.56 -14.79 0.79
CA ASN A 228 26.73 -15.33 1.86
C ASN A 228 27.36 -15.12 3.23
N ALA A 229 28.67 -14.90 3.33
CA ALA A 229 29.31 -14.45 4.57
C ALA A 229 28.82 -13.06 4.98
N HIS A 230 28.79 -12.10 4.06
CA HIS A 230 28.25 -10.77 4.29
C HIS A 230 26.76 -10.77 4.62
N ARG A 231 25.95 -11.57 3.90
CA ARG A 231 24.52 -11.75 4.19
C ARG A 231 24.27 -12.32 5.59
N ARG A 232 25.10 -13.29 6.03
CA ARG A 232 25.01 -13.84 7.40
C ARG A 232 25.39 -12.81 8.47
N GLU A 233 26.39 -11.99 8.20
CA GLU A 233 26.80 -10.93 9.11
C GLU A 233 25.65 -9.92 9.33
N ILE A 234 25.03 -9.43 8.25
CA ILE A 234 23.88 -8.53 8.32
C ILE A 234 22.71 -9.20 9.05
N LEU A 235 22.40 -10.45 8.70
CA LEU A 235 21.31 -11.20 9.34
C LEU A 235 21.57 -11.38 10.84
N ARG A 236 22.76 -11.81 11.25
CA ARG A 236 23.11 -11.96 12.69
C ARG A 236 22.99 -10.66 13.46
N ALA A 237 23.40 -9.54 12.87
CA ALA A 237 23.25 -8.23 13.50
C ALA A 237 21.78 -7.86 13.70
N CYS A 238 20.93 -8.12 12.69
CA CYS A 238 19.49 -7.90 12.77
C CYS A 238 18.81 -8.78 13.82
N LEU A 239 19.13 -10.09 13.87
CA LEU A 239 18.56 -11.00 14.87
C LEU A 239 18.94 -10.57 16.29
N ARG A 240 20.23 -10.31 16.55
CA ARG A 240 20.70 -9.83 17.85
C ARG A 240 20.03 -8.53 18.28
N GLU A 241 19.93 -7.55 17.38
CA GLU A 241 19.25 -6.29 17.70
C GLU A 241 17.74 -6.49 17.92
N GLY A 242 17.12 -7.48 17.26
CA GLY A 242 15.75 -7.89 17.52
C GLY A 242 15.57 -8.36 18.98
N ASP A 243 16.50 -9.17 19.47
CA ASP A 243 16.46 -9.71 20.85
C ASP A 243 16.81 -8.65 21.92
N GLU A 244 17.80 -7.80 21.66
CA GLU A 244 18.40 -6.92 22.67
C GLU A 244 17.98 -5.45 22.54
N GLY A 245 17.62 -4.99 21.33
CA GLY A 245 17.37 -3.59 21.03
C GLY A 245 16.17 -3.02 21.77
N ILE A 246 16.24 -1.76 22.17
CA ILE A 246 15.19 -1.05 22.92
C ILE A 246 14.53 0.07 22.09
N GLU A 247 15.17 0.51 21.04
CA GLU A 247 14.69 1.61 20.21
C GLU A 247 13.38 1.23 19.48
N ARG A 248 12.64 2.25 19.07
CA ARG A 248 11.40 2.06 18.30
C ARG A 248 11.51 2.56 16.86
N LEU A 249 12.58 3.25 16.50
CA LEU A 249 12.82 3.74 15.14
C LEU A 249 14.19 3.27 14.65
N TYR A 250 14.17 2.47 13.60
CA TYR A 250 15.35 1.86 13.01
C TYR A 250 15.49 2.19 11.52
N ARG A 251 16.71 2.11 11.03
CA ARG A 251 17.01 2.05 9.60
C ARG A 251 17.83 0.80 9.29
N LEU A 252 17.62 0.24 8.12
CA LEU A 252 18.37 -0.90 7.62
C LEU A 252 18.95 -0.54 6.24
N THR A 253 20.18 -0.06 6.23
CA THR A 253 20.90 0.41 5.04
C THR A 253 21.70 -0.74 4.44
N VAL A 254 21.09 -1.54 3.59
CA VAL A 254 21.70 -2.74 3.00
C VAL A 254 21.79 -2.61 1.49
N PRO A 255 23.00 -2.81 0.91
CA PRO A 255 23.20 -2.79 -0.53
C PRO A 255 22.30 -3.79 -1.26
N THR A 256 21.98 -3.51 -2.53
CA THR A 256 21.20 -4.43 -3.37
C THR A 256 21.88 -5.82 -3.42
N GLY A 257 21.12 -6.85 -3.12
CA GLY A 257 21.62 -8.23 -3.03
C GLY A 257 22.19 -8.64 -1.67
N GLY A 258 22.24 -7.74 -0.68
CA GLY A 258 22.75 -8.02 0.66
C GLY A 258 21.80 -8.79 1.59
N GLY A 259 20.60 -9.21 1.12
CA GLY A 259 19.68 -10.04 1.91
C GLY A 259 18.70 -9.26 2.79
N LYS A 260 18.42 -7.99 2.46
CA LYS A 260 17.56 -7.05 3.17
C LYS A 260 16.23 -7.66 3.65
N THR A 261 15.50 -8.35 2.76
CA THR A 261 14.16 -8.90 3.02
C THR A 261 14.14 -9.94 4.16
N ILE A 262 15.13 -10.84 4.18
CA ILE A 262 15.23 -11.88 5.22
C ILE A 262 15.76 -11.28 6.53
N ALA A 263 16.72 -10.36 6.46
CA ALA A 263 17.29 -9.72 7.62
C ALA A 263 16.25 -8.85 8.36
N SER A 264 15.43 -8.08 7.64
CA SER A 264 14.36 -7.27 8.22
C SER A 264 13.24 -8.11 8.82
N LEU A 265 12.84 -9.22 8.16
CA LEU A 265 11.85 -10.14 8.71
C LEU A 265 12.38 -10.82 10.00
N GLY A 266 13.64 -11.26 9.99
CA GLY A 266 14.28 -11.86 11.17
C GLY A 266 14.34 -10.89 12.34
N PHE A 267 14.77 -9.65 12.11
CA PHE A 267 14.69 -8.59 13.13
C PHE A 267 13.28 -8.46 13.71
N ALA A 268 12.28 -8.41 12.84
CA ALA A 268 10.90 -8.20 13.25
C ALA A 268 10.36 -9.34 14.11
N LEU A 269 10.63 -10.59 13.74
CA LEU A 269 10.19 -11.77 14.48
C LEU A 269 10.86 -11.85 15.86
N HIS A 270 12.20 -11.64 15.92
CA HIS A 270 12.92 -11.63 17.18
C HIS A 270 12.45 -10.50 18.10
N ARG A 271 12.26 -9.30 17.55
CA ARG A 271 11.73 -8.15 18.28
C ARG A 271 10.34 -8.39 18.84
N ALA A 272 9.48 -9.06 18.06
CA ALA A 272 8.10 -9.32 18.43
C ALA A 272 7.96 -10.29 19.63
N VAL A 273 8.86 -11.27 19.75
CA VAL A 273 8.74 -12.32 20.78
C VAL A 273 9.68 -12.15 21.98
N ARG A 274 10.52 -11.13 21.98
CA ARG A 274 11.42 -10.87 23.12
C ARG A 274 10.62 -10.60 24.40
N ALA A 275 11.23 -10.86 25.54
CA ALA A 275 10.63 -10.57 26.84
C ALA A 275 10.23 -9.09 26.98
N GLY A 276 8.99 -8.83 27.39
CA GLY A 276 8.44 -7.48 27.55
C GLY A 276 8.09 -6.77 26.22
N SER A 277 8.03 -7.49 25.10
CA SER A 277 7.55 -6.93 23.84
C SER A 277 6.04 -6.68 23.90
N ASP A 278 5.63 -5.53 23.36
CA ASP A 278 4.25 -5.15 23.14
C ASP A 278 3.79 -5.37 21.66
N VAL A 279 4.66 -5.92 20.81
CA VAL A 279 4.40 -6.14 19.40
C VAL A 279 3.40 -7.27 19.20
N ARG A 280 2.27 -6.95 18.56
CA ARG A 280 1.16 -7.88 18.29
C ARG A 280 1.22 -8.48 16.88
N ARG A 281 1.78 -7.74 15.91
CA ARG A 281 1.88 -8.15 14.50
C ARG A 281 2.99 -7.44 13.77
N ILE A 282 3.31 -7.96 12.60
CA ILE A 282 4.30 -7.39 11.69
C ILE A 282 3.56 -6.88 10.44
N ILE A 283 3.83 -5.64 10.02
CA ILE A 283 3.30 -5.05 8.80
C ILE A 283 4.46 -4.74 7.87
N TYR A 284 4.51 -5.39 6.71
CA TYR A 284 5.55 -5.20 5.71
C TYR A 284 5.00 -4.36 4.57
N VAL A 285 5.48 -3.12 4.44
CA VAL A 285 4.99 -2.11 3.50
C VAL A 285 5.94 -2.01 2.31
N ILE A 286 5.43 -2.21 1.10
CA ILE A 286 6.19 -2.30 -0.15
C ILE A 286 5.69 -1.23 -1.14
N PRO A 287 6.56 -0.55 -1.91
CA PRO A 287 6.13 0.54 -2.79
C PRO A 287 5.33 0.09 -4.02
N TYR A 288 5.60 -1.12 -4.54
CA TYR A 288 5.07 -1.57 -5.82
C TYR A 288 4.32 -2.89 -5.73
N THR A 289 3.19 -2.98 -6.42
CA THR A 289 2.38 -4.21 -6.51
C THR A 289 3.12 -5.36 -7.19
N SER A 290 4.02 -5.07 -8.13
CA SER A 290 4.82 -6.07 -8.84
C SER A 290 5.80 -6.85 -7.94
N ILE A 291 6.20 -6.26 -6.80
CA ILE A 291 7.15 -6.87 -5.85
C ILE A 291 6.41 -7.62 -4.73
N ILE A 292 5.18 -7.24 -4.46
CA ILE A 292 4.44 -7.72 -3.28
C ILE A 292 4.27 -9.24 -3.29
N GLU A 293 3.89 -9.79 -4.44
CA GLU A 293 3.73 -11.24 -4.63
C GLU A 293 5.05 -12.00 -4.49
N GLN A 294 6.15 -11.43 -5.00
CA GLN A 294 7.47 -12.04 -4.88
C GLN A 294 7.92 -12.09 -3.43
N ASN A 295 7.80 -10.99 -2.69
CA ASN A 295 8.16 -10.94 -1.26
C ASN A 295 7.23 -11.83 -0.43
N ALA A 296 5.92 -11.81 -0.70
CA ALA A 296 4.97 -12.68 -0.03
C ALA A 296 5.33 -14.17 -0.20
N ARG A 297 5.69 -14.62 -1.41
CA ARG A 297 6.16 -15.99 -1.63
C ARG A 297 7.43 -16.33 -0.84
N VAL A 298 8.33 -15.36 -0.66
CA VAL A 298 9.50 -15.55 0.20
C VAL A 298 9.06 -15.76 1.64
N PHE A 299 8.20 -14.87 2.18
CA PHE A 299 7.71 -14.98 3.55
C PHE A 299 6.90 -16.28 3.77
N GLN A 300 6.07 -16.68 2.83
CA GLN A 300 5.30 -17.91 2.86
C GLN A 300 6.19 -19.16 2.98
N LYS A 301 7.37 -19.15 2.35
CA LYS A 301 8.35 -20.25 2.47
C LYS A 301 8.96 -20.38 3.87
N PHE A 302 9.07 -19.27 4.61
CA PHE A 302 9.62 -19.27 5.96
C PHE A 302 8.54 -19.47 7.04
N LEU A 303 7.33 -18.93 6.80
CA LEU A 303 6.31 -18.83 7.84
C LEU A 303 5.09 -19.72 7.60
N GLY A 304 4.96 -20.29 6.41
CA GLY A 304 3.76 -20.99 5.94
C GLY A 304 2.74 -20.04 5.30
N GLU A 305 2.09 -20.53 4.24
CA GLU A 305 1.19 -19.75 3.39
C GLU A 305 0.03 -19.10 4.17
N LYS A 306 -0.58 -19.84 5.10
CA LYS A 306 -1.74 -19.37 5.89
C LYS A 306 -1.44 -18.12 6.72
N ASN A 307 -0.18 -17.90 7.15
CA ASN A 307 0.20 -16.84 8.08
C ASN A 307 0.59 -15.51 7.42
N VAL A 308 0.61 -15.46 6.08
CA VAL A 308 1.03 -14.29 5.31
C VAL A 308 -0.17 -13.73 4.57
N VAL A 309 -0.73 -12.65 5.07
CA VAL A 309 -1.86 -11.94 4.45
C VAL A 309 -1.34 -10.86 3.51
N VAL A 310 -1.74 -10.92 2.25
CA VAL A 310 -1.30 -9.97 1.21
C VAL A 310 -2.45 -9.01 0.90
N HIS A 311 -2.28 -7.71 1.09
CA HIS A 311 -3.34 -6.73 0.88
C HIS A 311 -2.91 -5.59 -0.06
N TYR A 312 -3.39 -5.62 -1.28
CA TYR A 312 -3.30 -4.53 -2.28
C TYR A 312 -4.53 -4.55 -3.20
N ALA A 313 -4.71 -3.51 -4.04
CA ALA A 313 -5.94 -3.30 -4.80
C ALA A 313 -6.41 -4.49 -5.63
N ASN A 314 -5.48 -5.25 -6.22
CA ASN A 314 -5.78 -6.37 -7.12
C ASN A 314 -5.46 -7.75 -6.50
N ALA A 315 -5.29 -7.84 -5.17
CA ALA A 315 -5.05 -9.12 -4.50
C ALA A 315 -6.26 -10.05 -4.70
N SER A 316 -6.00 -11.29 -5.11
CA SER A 316 -7.03 -12.33 -5.26
C SER A 316 -6.82 -13.41 -4.21
N TYR A 317 -7.91 -13.91 -3.66
CA TYR A 317 -7.94 -15.00 -2.68
C TYR A 317 -8.82 -16.11 -3.22
N ASP A 318 -8.44 -17.33 -2.93
CA ASP A 318 -9.24 -18.50 -3.26
C ASP A 318 -10.31 -18.70 -2.15
N ASP A 319 -11.47 -18.09 -2.36
CA ASP A 319 -12.58 -18.15 -1.39
C ASP A 319 -13.19 -19.56 -1.25
N GLU A 320 -12.84 -20.52 -2.11
CA GLU A 320 -13.24 -21.92 -2.01
C GLU A 320 -12.42 -22.65 -0.93
N ARG A 321 -11.18 -22.17 -0.68
CA ARG A 321 -10.32 -22.71 0.37
C ARG A 321 -10.49 -21.93 1.67
N GLU A 322 -10.47 -22.64 2.81
CA GLU A 322 -10.57 -22.04 4.14
C GLU A 322 -9.49 -20.98 4.39
N ASP A 323 -8.25 -21.27 4.03
CA ASP A 323 -7.14 -20.31 4.18
C ASP A 323 -7.32 -19.05 3.33
N GLY A 324 -7.81 -19.17 2.09
CA GLY A 324 -8.08 -18.03 1.23
C GLY A 324 -9.20 -17.15 1.78
N ARG A 325 -10.27 -17.74 2.30
CA ARG A 325 -11.34 -17.00 2.97
C ARG A 325 -10.83 -16.26 4.21
N ARG A 326 -10.00 -16.93 5.04
CA ARG A 326 -9.34 -16.33 6.22
C ARG A 326 -8.51 -15.13 5.85
N GLN A 327 -7.64 -15.27 4.83
CA GLN A 327 -6.80 -14.20 4.35
C GLN A 327 -7.62 -13.01 3.85
N ARG A 328 -8.68 -13.25 3.08
CA ARG A 328 -9.60 -12.21 2.62
C ARG A 328 -10.24 -11.44 3.79
N LEU A 329 -10.76 -12.14 4.78
CA LEU A 329 -11.37 -11.51 5.96
C LEU A 329 -10.35 -10.71 6.76
N ALA A 330 -9.12 -11.22 6.91
CA ALA A 330 -8.04 -10.50 7.58
C ALA A 330 -7.59 -9.23 6.85
N THR A 331 -7.84 -9.08 5.53
CA THR A 331 -7.55 -7.81 4.85
C THR A 331 -8.47 -6.67 5.25
N GLU A 332 -9.64 -6.96 5.79
CA GLU A 332 -10.61 -5.95 6.18
C GLU A 332 -10.14 -5.16 7.40
N ASN A 333 -9.58 -5.85 8.40
CA ASN A 333 -9.15 -5.25 9.67
C ASN A 333 -7.67 -5.49 10.02
N TRP A 334 -6.90 -6.24 9.22
CA TRP A 334 -5.50 -6.58 9.47
C TRP A 334 -5.24 -7.35 10.78
N ASP A 335 -6.17 -8.16 11.18
CA ASP A 335 -5.99 -9.05 12.33
C ASP A 335 -5.29 -10.35 11.91
N ALA A 336 -4.00 -10.29 11.68
CA ALA A 336 -3.13 -11.39 11.29
C ALA A 336 -1.69 -11.13 11.74
N PRO A 337 -0.85 -12.18 11.92
CA PRO A 337 0.51 -12.03 12.43
C PRO A 337 1.46 -11.32 11.46
N LEU A 338 1.29 -11.53 10.14
CA LEU A 338 2.07 -10.82 9.10
C LEU A 338 1.15 -10.31 7.99
N ILE A 339 1.15 -9.00 7.83
CA ILE A 339 0.48 -8.28 6.73
C ILE A 339 1.53 -7.79 5.75
N VAL A 340 1.36 -8.10 4.47
CA VAL A 340 2.18 -7.55 3.38
C VAL A 340 1.30 -6.63 2.54
N THR A 341 1.66 -5.35 2.48
CA THR A 341 0.80 -4.33 1.86
C THR A 341 1.60 -3.29 1.08
N THR A 342 0.92 -2.36 0.40
CA THR A 342 1.56 -1.27 -0.35
C THR A 342 1.63 0.03 0.46
N ASN A 343 2.60 0.93 0.11
CA ASN A 343 2.64 2.29 0.65
C ASN A 343 1.30 3.00 0.50
N VAL A 344 0.65 2.83 -0.66
CA VAL A 344 -0.65 3.45 -0.95
C VAL A 344 -1.70 2.97 0.03
N GLN A 345 -1.84 1.65 0.18
CA GLN A 345 -2.85 1.06 1.07
C GLN A 345 -2.60 1.44 2.54
N PHE A 346 -1.33 1.44 2.98
CA PHE A 346 -0.95 1.77 4.35
C PHE A 346 -1.26 3.24 4.67
N PHE A 347 -0.66 4.18 3.94
CA PHE A 347 -0.81 5.60 4.24
C PHE A 347 -2.19 6.14 3.93
N SER A 348 -2.84 5.70 2.84
CA SER A 348 -4.22 6.12 2.56
C SER A 348 -5.20 5.71 3.66
N SER A 349 -4.99 4.55 4.30
CA SER A 349 -5.82 4.14 5.44
C SER A 349 -5.69 5.09 6.63
N LEU A 350 -4.46 5.58 6.93
CA LEU A 350 -4.21 6.50 8.06
C LEU A 350 -4.88 7.87 7.91
N TYR A 351 -5.13 8.31 6.67
CA TYR A 351 -5.80 9.57 6.37
C TYR A 351 -7.24 9.40 5.89
N ALA A 352 -7.75 8.17 5.87
CA ALA A 352 -9.09 7.85 5.42
C ALA A 352 -10.19 8.42 6.33
N SER A 353 -11.38 8.54 5.75
CA SER A 353 -12.64 8.85 6.44
C SER A 353 -13.67 7.72 6.31
N ARG A 354 -13.54 6.84 5.30
CA ARG A 354 -14.48 5.77 4.99
C ARG A 354 -14.34 4.61 5.96
N THR A 355 -15.46 4.01 6.37
CA THR A 355 -15.51 2.87 7.29
C THR A 355 -14.61 1.71 6.86
N SER A 356 -14.74 1.26 5.60
CA SER A 356 -13.97 0.12 5.06
C SER A 356 -12.44 0.34 5.04
N GLN A 357 -12.00 1.58 4.93
CA GLN A 357 -10.57 1.93 4.96
C GLN A 357 -10.05 2.12 6.38
N CYS A 358 -10.87 2.69 7.28
CA CYS A 358 -10.49 2.95 8.67
C CYS A 358 -10.54 1.68 9.56
N ARG A 359 -11.34 0.67 9.23
CA ARG A 359 -11.59 -0.52 10.03
C ARG A 359 -10.33 -1.24 10.54
N LYS A 360 -9.20 -1.10 9.86
CA LYS A 360 -7.92 -1.74 10.17
C LYS A 360 -6.98 -0.91 11.07
N LEU A 361 -7.26 0.37 11.31
CA LEU A 361 -6.28 1.30 11.91
C LEU A 361 -5.90 0.91 13.35
N HIS A 362 -6.87 0.52 14.18
CA HIS A 362 -6.60 0.11 15.56
C HIS A 362 -5.63 -1.09 15.63
N ASN A 363 -5.62 -1.94 14.61
CA ASN A 363 -4.70 -3.05 14.48
C ASN A 363 -3.29 -2.65 14.01
N ILE A 364 -3.05 -1.37 13.66
CA ILE A 364 -1.70 -0.84 13.42
C ILE A 364 -1.01 -0.51 14.77
N ALA A 365 -1.76 -0.18 15.83
CA ALA A 365 -1.17 0.04 17.15
C ALA A 365 -0.40 -1.21 17.62
N GLN A 366 0.73 -0.99 18.31
CA GLN A 366 1.61 -2.05 18.79
C GLN A 366 2.08 -3.02 17.68
N SER A 367 2.28 -2.50 16.45
CA SER A 367 2.84 -3.28 15.34
C SER A 367 4.31 -2.96 15.11
N LEU A 368 5.06 -3.93 14.57
CA LEU A 368 6.35 -3.68 13.98
C LEU A 368 6.16 -3.46 12.47
N ILE A 369 6.51 -2.28 11.98
CA ILE A 369 6.25 -1.84 10.62
C ILE A 369 7.56 -1.73 9.86
N ILE A 370 7.71 -2.48 8.78
CA ILE A 370 8.87 -2.42 7.89
C ILE A 370 8.48 -1.69 6.62
N PHE A 371 9.10 -0.56 6.35
CA PHE A 371 8.95 0.19 5.10
C PHE A 371 10.07 -0.21 4.14
N ASP A 372 9.79 -1.11 3.21
CA ASP A 372 10.75 -1.52 2.19
C ASP A 372 10.85 -0.45 1.09
N GLU A 373 12.06 -0.21 0.60
CA GLU A 373 12.36 0.89 -0.33
C GLU A 373 11.80 2.25 0.16
N ALA A 374 12.15 2.64 1.38
CA ALA A 374 11.62 3.84 2.06
C ALA A 374 11.82 5.14 1.26
N GLN A 375 12.81 5.21 0.35
CA GLN A 375 13.01 6.34 -0.56
C GLN A 375 11.87 6.52 -1.56
N MET A 376 11.00 5.53 -1.71
CA MET A 376 9.85 5.58 -2.62
C MET A 376 8.60 6.23 -2.00
N ILE A 377 8.68 6.75 -0.78
CA ILE A 377 7.62 7.60 -0.23
C ILE A 377 7.49 8.84 -1.14
N PRO A 378 6.28 9.12 -1.68
CA PRO A 378 6.10 10.21 -2.64
C PRO A 378 6.49 11.57 -2.06
N LEU A 379 7.32 12.32 -2.77
CA LEU A 379 7.82 13.63 -2.33
C LEU A 379 6.69 14.60 -1.96
N ALA A 380 5.62 14.62 -2.77
CA ALA A 380 4.45 15.48 -2.57
C ALA A 380 3.67 15.20 -1.26
N PHE A 381 3.92 14.06 -0.61
CA PHE A 381 3.29 13.62 0.64
C PHE A 381 4.32 13.22 1.69
N LEU A 382 5.60 13.59 1.51
CA LEU A 382 6.68 13.14 2.39
C LEU A 382 6.43 13.53 3.85
N LYS A 383 6.12 14.81 4.10
CA LYS A 383 5.86 15.30 5.47
C LYS A 383 4.66 14.63 6.12
N PRO A 384 3.48 14.53 5.50
CA PRO A 384 2.36 13.79 6.08
C PRO A 384 2.70 12.31 6.39
N CYS A 385 3.38 11.61 5.47
CA CYS A 385 3.76 10.21 5.69
C CYS A 385 4.72 10.05 6.88
N VAL A 386 5.73 10.90 6.97
CA VAL A 386 6.69 10.87 8.10
C VAL A 386 6.02 11.24 9.41
N GLU A 387 5.13 12.24 9.42
CA GLU A 387 4.37 12.62 10.62
C GLU A 387 3.48 11.48 11.13
N ALA A 388 2.85 10.74 10.22
CA ALA A 388 2.06 9.56 10.58
C ALA A 388 2.95 8.45 11.19
N ILE A 389 4.12 8.16 10.61
CA ILE A 389 5.08 7.19 11.16
C ILE A 389 5.53 7.65 12.55
N ARG A 390 5.90 8.93 12.72
CA ARG A 390 6.33 9.50 13.98
C ARG A 390 5.25 9.33 15.06
N THR A 391 4.00 9.66 14.74
CA THR A 391 2.88 9.52 15.66
C THR A 391 2.64 8.07 16.07
N LEU A 392 2.69 7.11 15.12
CA LEU A 392 2.56 5.68 15.42
C LEU A 392 3.67 5.19 16.37
N VAL A 393 4.91 5.64 16.16
CA VAL A 393 6.06 5.25 16.99
C VAL A 393 5.99 5.89 18.39
N GLU A 394 5.67 7.17 18.48
CA GLU A 394 5.69 7.93 19.73
C GLU A 394 4.46 7.69 20.61
N ARG A 395 3.29 7.44 20.00
CA ARG A 395 2.01 7.43 20.71
C ARG A 395 1.32 6.06 20.73
N TYR A 396 1.54 5.21 19.71
CA TYR A 396 0.79 3.97 19.54
C TYR A 396 1.64 2.71 19.72
N GLY A 397 2.80 2.81 20.35
CA GLY A 397 3.64 1.67 20.68
C GLY A 397 4.27 0.95 19.47
N CYS A 398 4.23 1.54 18.27
CA CYS A 398 4.79 0.92 17.08
C CYS A 398 6.31 0.96 17.09
N THR A 399 6.93 -0.04 16.44
CA THR A 399 8.34 0.00 16.04
C THR A 399 8.40 0.13 14.52
N ALA A 400 9.16 1.09 13.98
CA ALA A 400 9.31 1.30 12.55
C ALA A 400 10.74 1.02 12.08
N VAL A 401 10.88 0.36 10.92
CA VAL A 401 12.15 0.07 10.26
C VAL A 401 12.12 0.61 8.84
N LEU A 402 12.99 1.57 8.52
CA LEU A 402 13.15 2.12 7.18
C LEU A 402 14.22 1.32 6.43
N CYS A 403 13.79 0.42 5.53
CA CYS A 403 14.66 -0.48 4.80
C CYS A 403 14.95 0.05 3.40
N THR A 404 16.22 0.17 3.02
CA THR A 404 16.60 0.56 1.66
C THR A 404 18.10 0.40 1.40
N ALA A 405 18.49 0.29 0.12
CA ALA A 405 19.88 0.44 -0.31
C ALA A 405 20.27 1.93 -0.49
N THR A 406 19.28 2.79 -0.69
CA THR A 406 19.43 4.23 -0.96
C THR A 406 18.71 5.00 0.15
N GLN A 407 19.36 5.09 1.33
CA GLN A 407 18.74 5.67 2.51
C GLN A 407 18.41 7.15 2.29
N PRO A 408 17.13 7.55 2.28
CA PRO A 408 16.77 8.95 2.17
C PRO A 408 17.12 9.69 3.47
N ALA A 409 17.53 10.95 3.35
CA ALA A 409 17.91 11.81 4.48
C ALA A 409 16.68 12.22 5.32
N LEU A 410 15.97 11.26 5.91
CA LEU A 410 14.72 11.50 6.66
C LEU A 410 14.94 11.90 8.13
N GLY A 411 16.17 11.80 8.65
CA GLY A 411 16.48 12.13 10.04
C GLY A 411 15.91 13.47 10.52
N PRO A 412 16.09 14.57 9.78
CA PRO A 412 15.57 15.88 10.16
C PRO A 412 14.04 15.94 10.34
N PHE A 413 13.30 15.12 9.59
CA PHE A 413 11.83 15.10 9.66
C PHE A 413 11.28 14.34 10.89
N PHE A 414 12.10 13.52 11.55
CA PHE A 414 11.75 12.86 12.82
C PHE A 414 12.13 13.67 14.08
N GLY A 415 12.32 14.98 13.94
CA GLY A 415 12.76 15.89 14.98
C GLY A 415 14.29 15.90 15.14
N ASN A 416 14.84 16.80 15.97
CA ASN A 416 16.29 17.02 16.17
C ASN A 416 17.09 15.78 16.63
N ARG A 417 16.62 14.61 16.34
CA ARG A 417 17.29 13.33 16.56
C ARG A 417 18.12 12.98 15.31
N GLU A 418 19.16 13.72 15.00
CA GLU A 418 20.17 13.25 14.04
C GLU A 418 20.71 11.85 14.41
N ASN A 419 20.61 11.48 15.69
CA ASN A 419 20.87 10.13 16.22
C ASN A 419 19.58 9.31 16.48
N GLY A 420 18.42 9.73 16.03
CA GLY A 420 17.13 9.15 16.44
C GLY A 420 16.75 7.84 15.77
N MET A 421 17.45 7.44 14.72
CA MET A 421 17.23 6.16 14.04
C MET A 421 18.47 5.27 14.22
N LYS A 422 18.28 4.13 14.88
CA LYS A 422 19.37 3.16 15.06
C LYS A 422 19.59 2.36 13.78
N GLU A 423 20.85 2.27 13.35
CA GLU A 423 21.22 1.47 12.18
C GLU A 423 21.36 0.00 12.56
N LEU A 424 20.73 -0.87 11.74
CA LEU A 424 20.76 -2.32 11.90
C LEU A 424 21.90 -2.99 11.10
N CYS A 425 22.32 -2.37 9.99
CA CYS A 425 23.38 -2.91 9.15
C CYS A 425 24.75 -2.71 9.81
N PRO A 426 25.53 -3.77 10.08
CA PRO A 426 26.86 -3.65 10.63
C PRO A 426 27.85 -3.22 9.54
N HIS A 427 28.84 -2.42 9.91
CA HIS A 427 29.97 -2.09 9.02
C HIS A 427 29.55 -1.60 7.62
N ILE A 428 28.61 -0.65 7.54
CA ILE A 428 27.96 -0.16 6.30
C ILE A 428 28.97 0.05 5.17
N GLU A 429 30.08 0.75 5.42
CA GLU A 429 31.11 1.05 4.41
C GLU A 429 31.71 -0.22 3.82
N ALA A 430 32.05 -1.21 4.66
CA ALA A 430 32.58 -2.49 4.21
C ALA A 430 31.55 -3.28 3.38
N GLN A 431 30.26 -3.24 3.80
CA GLN A 431 29.18 -3.87 3.05
C GLN A 431 29.01 -3.21 1.67
N PHE A 432 28.96 -1.88 1.58
CA PHE A 432 28.83 -1.18 0.32
C PHE A 432 30.07 -1.35 -0.57
N ALA A 433 31.27 -1.40 -0.03
CA ALA A 433 32.50 -1.68 -0.76
C ALA A 433 32.46 -3.09 -1.40
N PHE A 434 32.06 -4.11 -0.63
CA PHE A 434 31.94 -5.49 -1.14
C PHE A 434 30.86 -5.63 -2.24
N PHE A 435 29.71 -4.99 -2.04
CA PHE A 435 28.59 -5.06 -3.00
C PHE A 435 28.71 -4.04 -4.16
N SER A 436 29.81 -3.28 -4.25
CA SER A 436 30.11 -2.39 -5.38
C SER A 436 30.55 -3.22 -6.60
N ARG A 437 29.60 -3.66 -7.43
CA ARG A 437 29.80 -4.66 -8.50
C ARG A 437 29.77 -4.10 -9.92
N VAL A 438 29.64 -2.77 -10.04
CA VAL A 438 29.50 -2.10 -11.33
C VAL A 438 30.41 -0.90 -11.44
N THR A 439 30.74 -0.53 -12.67
CA THR A 439 31.40 0.74 -13.01
C THR A 439 30.40 1.65 -13.69
N PHE A 440 30.39 2.93 -13.34
CA PHE A 440 29.54 3.94 -13.96
C PHE A 440 30.28 4.65 -15.10
N ASP A 441 29.62 4.73 -16.27
CA ASP A 441 30.01 5.53 -17.42
C ASP A 441 28.96 6.64 -17.60
N VAL A 442 29.32 7.90 -17.29
CA VAL A 442 28.40 9.03 -17.37
C VAL A 442 28.65 9.82 -18.66
N ARG A 443 27.67 9.84 -19.55
CA ARG A 443 27.77 10.49 -20.86
C ARG A 443 27.14 11.89 -20.83
N PRO A 444 27.92 12.95 -21.02
CA PRO A 444 27.40 14.31 -20.97
C PRO A 444 26.60 14.69 -22.24
N LYS A 445 26.91 14.08 -23.39
CA LYS A 445 26.27 14.39 -24.68
C LYS A 445 24.94 13.66 -24.83
N ARG A 446 23.96 14.34 -25.42
CA ARG A 446 22.67 13.72 -25.79
C ARG A 446 22.87 12.84 -27.03
N CYS A 447 22.10 11.75 -27.10
CA CYS A 447 22.06 10.83 -28.25
C CYS A 447 20.62 10.74 -28.80
N THR A 448 20.51 10.45 -30.09
CA THR A 448 19.26 10.13 -30.77
C THR A 448 18.87 8.66 -30.53
N SER A 449 17.61 8.32 -30.79
CA SER A 449 17.14 6.92 -30.71
C SER A 449 17.90 6.02 -31.69
N GLU A 450 18.20 6.50 -32.89
CA GLU A 450 18.88 5.75 -33.93
C GLU A 450 20.35 5.47 -33.55
N CYS A 451 21.06 6.49 -33.03
CA CYS A 451 22.44 6.31 -32.58
C CYS A 451 22.53 5.28 -31.44
N LEU A 452 21.66 5.41 -30.43
CA LEU A 452 21.63 4.46 -29.33
C LEU A 452 21.21 3.05 -29.77
N ALA A 453 20.23 2.95 -30.68
CA ALA A 453 19.79 1.65 -31.23
C ALA A 453 20.93 0.93 -31.95
N GLN A 454 21.75 1.63 -32.76
CA GLN A 454 22.92 1.06 -33.43
C GLN A 454 23.97 0.58 -32.43
N GLU A 455 24.21 1.35 -31.35
CA GLU A 455 25.17 0.95 -30.32
C GLU A 455 24.71 -0.30 -29.56
N ILE A 456 23.46 -0.34 -29.07
CA ILE A 456 22.94 -1.46 -28.29
C ILE A 456 22.73 -2.71 -29.14
N ALA A 457 22.52 -2.59 -30.46
CA ALA A 457 22.43 -3.71 -31.39
C ALA A 457 23.73 -4.54 -31.45
N GLN A 458 24.87 -3.93 -31.17
CA GLN A 458 26.18 -4.60 -31.11
C GLN A 458 26.37 -5.38 -29.80
N LYS A 459 25.46 -5.25 -28.82
CA LYS A 459 25.57 -5.91 -27.53
C LYS A 459 24.69 -7.17 -27.52
N PRO A 460 25.23 -8.36 -27.16
CA PRO A 460 24.41 -9.57 -27.10
C PRO A 460 23.40 -9.53 -25.95
N GLN A 461 23.77 -8.94 -24.82
CA GLN A 461 22.89 -8.82 -23.66
C GLN A 461 23.00 -7.43 -23.06
N VAL A 462 21.90 -6.67 -23.06
CA VAL A 462 21.86 -5.31 -22.54
C VAL A 462 20.45 -4.92 -22.09
N LEU A 463 20.37 -4.21 -20.98
CA LEU A 463 19.16 -3.56 -20.50
C LEU A 463 19.27 -2.07 -20.73
N VAL A 464 18.25 -1.47 -21.36
CA VAL A 464 18.13 -0.01 -21.54
C VAL A 464 16.86 0.45 -20.84
N VAL A 465 16.98 1.41 -19.92
CA VAL A 465 15.85 1.98 -19.18
C VAL A 465 15.73 3.46 -19.52
N VAL A 466 14.55 3.83 -20.01
CA VAL A 466 14.22 5.22 -20.40
C VAL A 466 13.08 5.79 -19.56
N ASN A 467 12.93 7.14 -19.57
CA ASN A 467 12.01 7.85 -18.69
C ASN A 467 10.55 7.90 -19.17
N SER A 468 10.28 7.53 -20.43
CA SER A 468 8.90 7.58 -20.96
C SER A 468 8.60 6.41 -21.89
N LYS A 469 7.31 6.02 -21.93
CA LYS A 469 6.80 4.98 -22.84
C LYS A 469 7.06 5.33 -24.30
N ARG A 470 6.93 6.63 -24.66
CA ARG A 470 7.21 7.12 -26.02
C ARG A 470 8.67 6.88 -26.41
N MET A 471 9.62 7.22 -25.54
CA MET A 471 11.04 6.99 -25.81
C MET A 471 11.37 5.50 -25.89
N ALA A 472 10.76 4.67 -25.02
CA ALA A 472 10.94 3.22 -25.09
C ALA A 472 10.47 2.66 -26.44
N ARG A 473 9.31 3.10 -26.90
CA ARG A 473 8.77 2.71 -28.21
C ARG A 473 9.65 3.18 -29.37
N GLN A 474 10.02 4.47 -29.41
CA GLN A 474 10.87 5.04 -30.46
C GLN A 474 12.22 4.31 -30.54
N LEU A 475 12.86 4.04 -29.41
CA LEU A 475 14.11 3.29 -29.37
C LEU A 475 13.93 1.85 -29.86
N PHE A 476 12.84 1.19 -29.46
CA PHE A 476 12.52 -0.16 -29.92
C PHE A 476 12.26 -0.20 -31.43
N GLU A 477 11.54 0.76 -31.98
CA GLU A 477 11.25 0.88 -33.41
C GLU A 477 12.51 1.20 -34.23
N ALA A 478 13.49 1.90 -33.65
CA ALA A 478 14.78 2.21 -34.27
C ALA A 478 15.77 1.03 -34.27
N MET A 479 15.47 -0.07 -33.58
CA MET A 479 16.34 -1.25 -33.54
C MET A 479 16.47 -1.89 -34.93
N PRO A 480 17.70 -2.14 -35.42
CA PRO A 480 17.92 -2.75 -36.74
C PRO A 480 17.48 -4.21 -36.80
N GLU A 481 17.54 -4.91 -35.65
CA GLU A 481 17.12 -6.31 -35.51
C GLU A 481 16.15 -6.47 -34.36
N ARG A 482 15.06 -7.20 -34.62
CA ARG A 482 14.01 -7.46 -33.62
C ARG A 482 14.22 -8.77 -32.86
N GLU A 483 14.94 -9.73 -33.45
CA GLU A 483 15.20 -11.01 -32.79
C GLU A 483 16.00 -10.81 -31.50
N GLY A 484 15.50 -11.38 -30.40
CA GLY A 484 16.10 -11.20 -29.07
C GLY A 484 16.01 -9.78 -28.51
N THR A 485 15.19 -8.91 -29.13
CA THR A 485 14.92 -7.54 -28.64
C THR A 485 13.51 -7.47 -28.04
N PHE A 486 13.40 -6.99 -26.79
CA PHE A 486 12.15 -6.92 -26.03
C PHE A 486 11.83 -5.51 -25.60
N HIS A 487 10.53 -5.17 -25.62
CA HIS A 487 10.02 -3.93 -25.09
C HIS A 487 9.18 -4.20 -23.83
N LEU A 488 9.38 -3.40 -22.77
CA LEU A 488 8.63 -3.50 -21.54
C LEU A 488 8.12 -2.13 -21.08
N SER A 489 6.80 -1.99 -21.08
CA SER A 489 6.13 -0.80 -20.53
C SER A 489 4.76 -1.17 -19.96
N THR A 490 4.08 -0.21 -19.32
CA THR A 490 2.70 -0.41 -18.84
C THR A 490 1.64 -0.36 -19.96
N ASN A 491 2.04 -0.29 -21.23
CA ASN A 491 1.15 -0.50 -22.37
C ASN A 491 0.88 -1.99 -22.63
N LEU A 492 1.69 -2.89 -22.07
CA LEU A 492 1.39 -4.31 -22.01
C LEU A 492 0.56 -4.58 -20.74
N CYS A 493 -0.48 -5.41 -20.82
CA CYS A 493 -1.17 -5.90 -19.63
C CYS A 493 -0.23 -6.78 -18.77
N ALA A 494 -0.55 -6.98 -17.49
CA ALA A 494 0.33 -7.69 -16.56
C ALA A 494 0.62 -9.14 -16.99
N ALA A 495 -0.37 -9.86 -17.53
CA ALA A 495 -0.20 -11.21 -18.03
C ALA A 495 0.79 -11.26 -19.21
N HIS A 496 0.69 -10.34 -20.17
CA HIS A 496 1.63 -10.22 -21.28
C HIS A 496 3.06 -9.90 -20.78
N ARG A 497 3.20 -8.93 -19.85
CA ARG A 497 4.50 -8.59 -19.26
C ARG A 497 5.17 -9.80 -18.60
N THR A 498 4.40 -10.64 -17.90
CA THR A 498 4.91 -11.85 -17.26
C THR A 498 5.53 -12.81 -18.27
N ARG A 499 4.84 -13.05 -19.40
CA ARG A 499 5.38 -13.89 -20.48
C ARG A 499 6.69 -13.34 -21.05
N VAL A 500 6.74 -12.03 -21.31
CA VAL A 500 7.96 -11.39 -21.83
C VAL A 500 9.10 -11.47 -20.83
N ILE A 501 8.86 -11.27 -19.54
CA ILE A 501 9.87 -11.38 -18.50
C ILE A 501 10.40 -12.83 -18.38
N ASP A 502 9.54 -13.82 -18.49
CA ASP A 502 9.96 -15.24 -18.42
C ASP A 502 10.80 -15.63 -19.64
N GLU A 503 10.48 -15.13 -20.83
CA GLU A 503 11.32 -15.30 -22.01
C GLU A 503 12.69 -14.62 -21.86
N ILE A 504 12.72 -13.38 -21.32
CA ILE A 504 13.97 -12.67 -21.01
C ILE A 504 14.83 -13.48 -20.06
N ARG A 505 14.26 -14.03 -18.99
CA ARG A 505 14.97 -14.88 -18.01
C ARG A 505 15.55 -16.12 -18.67
N THR A 506 14.77 -16.76 -19.54
CA THR A 506 15.20 -17.96 -20.28
C THR A 506 16.38 -17.67 -21.19
N ARG A 507 16.32 -16.57 -21.96
CA ARG A 507 17.40 -16.16 -22.86
C ARG A 507 18.68 -15.76 -22.10
N LEU A 508 18.54 -15.01 -21.00
CA LEU A 508 19.68 -14.64 -20.15
C LEU A 508 20.37 -15.88 -19.56
N LYS A 509 19.59 -16.84 -19.06
CA LYS A 509 20.10 -18.10 -18.51
C LYS A 509 20.85 -18.95 -19.56
N ASN A 510 20.37 -18.94 -20.80
CA ASN A 510 20.93 -19.68 -21.90
C ASN A 510 22.02 -18.92 -22.69
N HIS A 511 22.43 -17.73 -22.20
CA HIS A 511 23.41 -16.86 -22.86
C HIS A 511 23.05 -16.47 -24.30
N GLN A 512 21.75 -16.44 -24.62
CA GLN A 512 21.23 -16.00 -25.91
C GLN A 512 21.16 -14.49 -26.01
N THR A 513 21.08 -13.99 -27.26
CA THR A 513 20.85 -12.56 -27.49
C THR A 513 19.59 -12.09 -26.77
N CYS A 514 19.75 -11.07 -25.90
CA CYS A 514 18.69 -10.52 -25.10
C CYS A 514 18.91 -9.02 -24.89
N ARG A 515 18.20 -8.19 -25.65
CA ARG A 515 18.23 -6.73 -25.59
C ARG A 515 16.89 -6.26 -25.07
N VAL A 516 16.85 -5.61 -23.92
CA VAL A 516 15.61 -5.17 -23.29
C VAL A 516 15.57 -3.66 -23.25
N ILE A 517 14.51 -3.08 -23.83
CA ILE A 517 14.21 -1.66 -23.77
C ILE A 517 12.97 -1.48 -22.89
N SER A 518 13.14 -0.80 -21.77
CA SER A 518 12.09 -0.70 -20.74
C SER A 518 11.91 0.71 -20.21
N THR A 519 10.76 0.98 -19.64
CA THR A 519 10.58 2.10 -18.69
C THR A 519 11.06 1.67 -17.31
N SER A 520 10.96 2.56 -16.28
CA SER A 520 11.30 2.27 -14.88
C SER A 520 10.60 1.04 -14.28
N LEU A 521 9.65 0.44 -14.98
CA LEU A 521 8.95 -0.78 -14.60
C LEU A 521 9.91 -1.93 -14.20
N ILE A 522 11.09 -2.01 -14.84
CA ILE A 522 12.09 -3.07 -14.63
C ILE A 522 12.97 -2.82 -13.39
N GLU A 523 13.00 -1.60 -12.88
CA GLU A 523 13.87 -1.20 -11.75
C GLU A 523 13.49 -1.91 -10.46
N ALA A 524 12.21 -2.20 -10.28
CA ALA A 524 11.69 -2.83 -9.09
C ALA A 524 10.95 -4.15 -9.40
N GLY A 525 11.14 -5.18 -8.60
CA GLY A 525 10.36 -6.42 -8.62
C GLY A 525 10.71 -7.44 -9.69
N VAL A 526 11.67 -7.16 -10.57
CA VAL A 526 12.07 -8.13 -11.59
C VAL A 526 13.45 -8.71 -11.27
N ASP A 527 13.53 -10.03 -11.13
CA ASP A 527 14.78 -10.74 -10.85
C ASP A 527 15.46 -11.11 -12.15
N ILE A 528 16.34 -10.22 -12.62
CA ILE A 528 17.14 -10.34 -13.86
C ILE A 528 18.54 -9.82 -13.61
N ASP A 529 19.51 -10.35 -14.36
CA ASP A 529 20.93 -10.00 -14.24
C ASP A 529 21.54 -9.80 -15.63
N PHE A 530 21.85 -8.55 -15.97
CA PHE A 530 22.49 -8.15 -17.23
C PHE A 530 23.98 -7.83 -17.04
N PRO A 531 24.83 -8.06 -18.05
CA PRO A 531 26.21 -7.59 -18.04
C PRO A 531 26.32 -6.06 -18.21
N LEU A 532 25.42 -5.46 -18.99
CA LEU A 532 25.43 -4.06 -19.34
C LEU A 532 24.05 -3.44 -19.10
N VAL A 533 24.02 -2.26 -18.48
CA VAL A 533 22.79 -1.50 -18.25
C VAL A 533 23.00 -0.07 -18.72
N TYR A 534 22.04 0.44 -19.49
CA TYR A 534 21.93 1.83 -19.90
C TYR A 534 20.76 2.46 -19.18
N ARG A 535 20.97 3.57 -18.50
CA ARG A 535 19.90 4.30 -17.79
C ARG A 535 19.87 5.75 -18.25
N GLU A 536 18.74 6.19 -18.80
CA GLU A 536 18.52 7.60 -19.09
C GLU A 536 18.58 8.41 -17.79
N LEU A 537 19.24 9.58 -17.80
CA LEU A 537 19.40 10.45 -16.64
C LEU A 537 18.06 10.74 -15.95
N THR A 538 18.03 10.51 -14.65
CA THR A 538 16.87 10.69 -13.76
C THR A 538 17.36 10.82 -12.31
N GLY A 539 16.51 10.65 -11.30
CA GLY A 539 16.93 10.62 -9.90
C GLY A 539 17.99 9.55 -9.61
N LEU A 540 18.92 9.85 -8.71
CA LEU A 540 20.01 8.93 -8.32
C LEU A 540 19.49 7.60 -7.78
N ASP A 541 18.39 7.62 -7.02
CA ASP A 541 17.70 6.44 -6.51
C ASP A 541 17.31 5.47 -7.65
N SER A 542 16.74 5.97 -8.72
CA SER A 542 16.35 5.19 -9.90
C SER A 542 17.59 4.70 -10.69
N ILE A 543 18.63 5.52 -10.82
CA ILE A 543 19.90 5.12 -11.44
C ILE A 543 20.50 3.93 -10.69
N LEU A 544 20.52 3.97 -9.35
CA LEU A 544 21.05 2.90 -8.50
C LEU A 544 20.16 1.66 -8.52
N GLN A 545 18.84 1.79 -8.64
CA GLN A 545 17.93 0.65 -8.82
C GLN A 545 18.17 -0.07 -10.16
N ALA A 546 18.37 0.69 -11.25
CA ALA A 546 18.74 0.14 -12.54
C ALA A 546 20.14 -0.53 -12.48
N ALA A 547 21.10 0.10 -11.80
CA ALA A 547 22.43 -0.49 -11.56
C ALA A 547 22.36 -1.82 -10.79
N GLY A 548 21.38 -1.97 -9.90
CA GLY A 548 21.09 -3.23 -9.20
C GLY A 548 20.63 -4.37 -10.11
N ARG A 549 20.42 -4.13 -11.42
CA ARG A 549 20.15 -5.14 -12.46
C ARG A 549 21.40 -5.50 -13.26
N CYS A 550 22.52 -4.81 -13.01
CA CYS A 550 23.82 -5.08 -13.63
C CYS A 550 24.66 -5.91 -12.66
N ASN A 551 25.16 -7.07 -13.12
CA ASN A 551 25.98 -7.97 -12.31
C ASN A 551 25.38 -8.26 -10.90
N ARG A 552 24.08 -8.45 -10.88
CA ARG A 552 23.29 -8.60 -9.65
C ARG A 552 23.80 -9.75 -8.78
N GLU A 553 24.23 -10.85 -9.42
CA GLU A 553 24.73 -12.02 -8.70
C GLU A 553 26.23 -11.93 -8.37
N GLY A 554 26.93 -10.89 -8.84
CA GLY A 554 28.36 -10.71 -8.59
C GLY A 554 29.25 -11.76 -9.25
N LYS A 555 28.78 -12.35 -10.37
CA LYS A 555 29.50 -13.43 -11.09
C LYS A 555 30.49 -12.90 -12.13
N ARG A 556 30.45 -11.60 -12.45
CA ARG A 556 31.30 -10.95 -13.45
C ARG A 556 32.27 -9.99 -12.76
N PRO A 557 33.45 -9.75 -13.37
CA PRO A 557 34.32 -8.65 -12.93
C PRO A 557 33.57 -7.32 -12.96
N ARG A 558 33.93 -6.43 -12.04
CA ARG A 558 33.34 -5.11 -11.94
C ARG A 558 33.61 -4.27 -13.20
N GLU A 559 34.77 -4.42 -13.77
CA GLU A 559 35.25 -3.71 -14.96
C GLU A 559 34.44 -4.06 -16.21
N ASP A 560 33.90 -5.28 -16.28
CA ASP A 560 33.07 -5.77 -17.39
C ASP A 560 31.57 -5.47 -17.17
N SER A 561 31.21 -4.92 -16.02
CA SER A 561 29.82 -4.69 -15.59
C SER A 561 29.55 -3.18 -15.57
N ILE A 562 29.15 -2.62 -16.73
CA ILE A 562 29.07 -1.19 -16.95
C ILE A 562 27.63 -0.72 -16.88
N VAL A 563 27.41 0.34 -16.10
CA VAL A 563 26.15 1.12 -16.05
C VAL A 563 26.38 2.44 -16.73
N THR A 564 25.84 2.59 -17.95
CA THR A 564 25.94 3.84 -18.71
C THR A 564 24.78 4.76 -18.40
N VAL A 565 25.07 5.93 -17.82
CA VAL A 565 24.09 7.00 -17.64
C VAL A 565 24.15 7.92 -18.85
N PHE A 566 23.03 8.03 -19.57
CA PHE A 566 22.96 8.78 -20.83
C PHE A 566 21.79 9.78 -20.87
N ARG A 567 21.76 10.64 -21.86
CA ARG A 567 20.71 11.63 -22.10
C ARG A 567 20.17 11.49 -23.51
N MET A 568 18.82 11.46 -23.63
CA MET A 568 18.15 11.37 -24.93
C MET A 568 17.82 12.76 -25.50
N GLU A 569 17.94 12.90 -26.82
CA GLU A 569 17.36 14.03 -27.55
C GLU A 569 15.84 13.93 -27.60
N GLY A 570 15.14 15.06 -27.52
CA GLY A 570 13.67 15.09 -27.54
C GLY A 570 12.95 14.49 -26.32
N SER A 571 13.71 14.05 -25.30
CA SER A 571 13.13 13.62 -24.03
C SER A 571 12.55 14.83 -23.30
N ARG A 572 11.21 14.81 -23.08
CA ARG A 572 10.53 15.79 -22.23
C ARG A 572 10.24 15.10 -20.90
N MET A 573 10.96 15.50 -19.86
CA MET A 573 10.70 15.02 -18.51
C MET A 573 9.57 15.84 -17.88
N LEU A 574 8.71 15.18 -17.09
CA LEU A 574 7.81 15.87 -16.18
C LEU A 574 8.64 16.73 -15.22
N PHE A 575 8.11 17.87 -14.80
CA PHE A 575 8.82 18.85 -13.94
C PHE A 575 9.50 18.22 -12.72
N GLU A 576 8.84 17.25 -12.10
CA GLU A 576 9.38 16.54 -10.93
C GLU A 576 10.56 15.62 -11.27
N LEU A 577 10.49 14.91 -12.40
CA LEU A 577 11.58 14.08 -12.89
C LEU A 577 12.78 14.94 -13.37
N ASP A 578 12.52 16.11 -13.98
CA ASP A 578 13.55 17.07 -14.38
C ASP A 578 14.32 17.61 -13.18
N ARG A 579 13.61 17.96 -12.09
CA ARG A 579 14.22 18.38 -10.81
C ARG A 579 15.13 17.29 -10.24
N ARG A 580 14.64 16.06 -10.12
CA ARG A 580 15.39 14.90 -9.65
C ARG A 580 16.64 14.65 -10.52
N GLY A 581 16.48 14.76 -11.83
CA GLY A 581 17.57 14.61 -12.79
C GLY A 581 18.65 15.68 -12.64
N LYS A 582 18.28 16.95 -12.41
CA LYS A 582 19.24 18.04 -12.20
C LYS A 582 20.07 17.86 -10.92
N VAL A 583 19.42 17.46 -9.83
CA VAL A 583 20.13 17.15 -8.58
C VAL A 583 21.06 15.95 -8.79
N ALA A 584 20.54 14.88 -9.44
CA ALA A 584 21.37 13.71 -9.74
C ALA A 584 22.60 14.07 -10.60
N ASP A 585 22.46 14.97 -11.59
CA ASP A 585 23.55 15.43 -12.44
C ASP A 585 24.68 16.06 -11.63
N SER A 586 24.34 16.95 -10.67
CA SER A 586 25.31 17.55 -9.73
C SER A 586 26.03 16.50 -8.88
N ILE A 587 25.30 15.46 -8.42
CA ILE A 587 25.88 14.36 -7.63
C ILE A 587 26.77 13.46 -8.48
N LEU A 588 26.37 13.16 -9.74
CA LEU A 588 27.18 12.39 -10.69
C LEU A 588 28.55 13.02 -10.91
N ASP A 589 28.61 14.34 -11.04
CA ASP A 589 29.87 15.07 -11.22
C ASP A 589 30.77 15.01 -9.96
N ARG A 590 30.20 15.12 -8.76
CA ARG A 590 30.97 15.18 -7.49
C ARG A 590 31.39 13.80 -6.98
N TYR A 591 30.59 12.77 -7.23
CA TYR A 591 30.76 11.43 -6.66
C TYR A 591 31.01 10.34 -7.71
N ALA A 592 31.43 10.68 -8.93
CA ALA A 592 31.57 9.81 -10.11
C ALA A 592 32.09 8.37 -9.81
N ALA A 593 33.14 8.25 -8.99
CA ALA A 593 33.74 6.95 -8.63
C ALA A 593 33.00 6.20 -7.49
N ARG A 594 32.10 6.86 -6.77
CA ARG A 594 31.49 6.39 -5.51
C ARG A 594 29.98 6.61 -5.47
N LEU A 595 29.30 6.56 -6.61
CA LEU A 595 27.85 6.87 -6.72
C LEU A 595 26.95 5.99 -5.84
N SER A 596 27.32 4.73 -5.64
CA SER A 596 26.58 3.82 -4.77
C SER A 596 26.93 3.96 -3.29
N HIS A 597 27.87 4.85 -2.93
CA HIS A 597 28.24 5.08 -1.54
C HIS A 597 27.12 5.81 -0.78
N PRO A 598 26.86 5.48 0.49
CA PRO A 598 25.83 6.15 1.29
C PRO A 598 25.92 7.67 1.33
N ASP A 599 27.14 8.25 1.35
CA ASP A 599 27.34 9.71 1.34
C ASP A 599 26.80 10.39 0.08
N ALA A 600 26.95 9.75 -1.09
CA ALA A 600 26.41 10.28 -2.34
C ALA A 600 24.87 10.29 -2.33
N VAL A 601 24.30 9.25 -1.76
CA VAL A 601 22.84 9.10 -1.62
C VAL A 601 22.29 10.12 -0.62
N ASP A 602 22.91 10.27 0.54
CA ASP A 602 22.54 11.27 1.54
C ASP A 602 22.61 12.69 0.99
N ALA A 603 23.71 13.04 0.31
CA ALA A 603 23.88 14.33 -0.36
C ALA A 603 22.78 14.58 -1.41
N TYR A 604 22.45 13.57 -2.21
CA TYR A 604 21.37 13.65 -3.21
C TYR A 604 20.03 13.97 -2.56
N PHE A 605 19.63 13.26 -1.53
CA PHE A 605 18.33 13.49 -0.91
C PHE A 605 18.25 14.82 -0.16
N ARG A 606 19.32 15.24 0.52
CA ARG A 606 19.38 16.58 1.15
C ARG A 606 19.19 17.67 0.11
N GLU A 607 19.97 17.66 -0.99
CA GLU A 607 19.83 18.64 -2.05
C GLU A 607 18.45 18.60 -2.73
N LEU A 608 17.87 17.40 -2.90
CA LEU A 608 16.55 17.26 -3.47
C LEU A 608 15.47 17.89 -2.56
N TYR A 609 15.56 17.68 -1.25
CA TYR A 609 14.61 18.25 -0.30
C TYR A 609 14.77 19.75 -0.18
N ASP A 610 15.99 20.25 -0.10
CA ASP A 610 16.30 21.69 -0.04
C ASP A 610 15.80 22.41 -1.31
N LEU A 611 16.10 21.88 -2.48
CA LEU A 611 15.66 22.44 -3.76
C LEU A 611 14.15 22.37 -3.97
N SER A 612 13.50 21.37 -3.38
CA SER A 612 12.05 21.21 -3.49
C SER A 612 11.31 22.24 -2.65
N GLY A 613 11.86 22.61 -1.52
CA GLY A 613 11.24 23.49 -0.54
C GLY A 613 10.12 22.80 0.25
N GLU A 614 9.78 23.39 1.36
CA GLU A 614 8.83 22.83 2.35
C GLU A 614 7.42 22.55 1.78
N GLU A 615 6.93 23.42 0.90
CA GLU A 615 5.60 23.31 0.30
C GLU A 615 5.48 22.11 -0.65
N ALA A 616 6.55 21.75 -1.33
CA ALA A 616 6.54 20.59 -2.23
C ALA A 616 6.51 19.25 -1.49
N LEU A 617 6.92 19.22 -0.21
CA LEU A 617 6.92 18.03 0.64
C LEU A 617 5.55 17.74 1.28
N ASP A 618 4.64 18.69 1.21
CA ASP A 618 3.20 18.57 1.54
C ASP A 618 2.36 19.35 0.52
N LYS A 619 2.49 19.00 -0.74
CA LYS A 619 1.92 19.72 -1.89
C LYS A 619 0.39 19.93 -1.81
N LYS A 620 -0.32 19.06 -1.12
CA LYS A 620 -1.77 19.13 -0.94
C LYS A 620 -2.17 19.80 0.38
N GLU A 621 -1.20 20.35 1.13
CA GLU A 621 -1.39 21.01 2.44
C GLU A 621 -2.10 20.11 3.48
N ILE A 622 -1.80 18.81 3.47
CA ILE A 622 -2.46 17.83 4.34
C ILE A 622 -2.22 18.15 5.82
N LEU A 623 -0.96 18.42 6.20
CA LEU A 623 -0.64 18.75 7.60
C LEU A 623 -1.29 20.07 8.04
N LYS A 624 -1.40 21.04 7.14
CA LYS A 624 -2.10 22.30 7.42
C LYS A 624 -3.59 22.06 7.70
N LEU A 625 -4.23 21.16 6.94
CA LEU A 625 -5.62 20.76 7.18
C LEU A 625 -5.77 19.97 8.48
N CYS A 626 -4.85 19.03 8.75
CA CYS A 626 -4.84 18.24 9.98
C CYS A 626 -4.66 19.09 11.25
N ASN A 627 -3.96 20.23 11.15
CA ASN A 627 -3.67 21.13 12.25
C ASN A 627 -4.72 22.26 12.44
N GLN A 628 -5.82 22.23 11.68
CA GLN A 628 -6.95 23.13 11.93
C GLN A 628 -7.65 22.76 13.24
N LYS A 629 -8.11 23.76 14.00
CA LYS A 629 -8.86 23.57 15.25
C LYS A 629 -10.06 22.62 15.08
N MET A 630 -10.66 22.63 13.90
CA MET A 630 -11.77 21.76 13.48
C MET A 630 -11.40 21.10 12.16
N PRO A 631 -10.60 19.99 12.17
CA PRO A 631 -10.04 19.43 10.96
C PRO A 631 -11.11 18.82 10.05
N PRO A 632 -11.02 19.05 8.74
CA PRO A 632 -11.96 18.51 7.77
C PRO A 632 -11.54 17.09 7.34
N LEU A 633 -11.92 16.07 8.12
CA LEU A 633 -11.42 14.70 7.96
C LEU A 633 -11.81 14.06 6.62
N LYS A 634 -13.01 14.35 6.12
CA LYS A 634 -13.47 13.88 4.80
C LYS A 634 -12.72 14.56 3.66
N THR A 635 -12.49 15.87 3.77
CA THR A 635 -11.72 16.66 2.80
C THR A 635 -10.25 16.21 2.79
N ILE A 636 -9.66 15.88 3.96
CA ILE A 636 -8.30 15.33 4.06
C ILE A 636 -8.22 14.00 3.30
N ASP A 637 -9.14 13.06 3.50
CA ASP A 637 -9.23 11.80 2.76
C ASP A 637 -9.26 12.01 1.25
N GLN A 638 -10.10 12.94 0.78
CA GLN A 638 -10.23 13.25 -0.64
C GLN A 638 -8.96 13.85 -1.25
N LYS A 639 -8.19 14.61 -0.48
CA LYS A 639 -6.94 15.25 -0.92
C LYS A 639 -5.72 14.33 -0.78
N PHE A 640 -5.72 13.41 0.18
CA PHE A 640 -4.62 12.48 0.42
C PHE A 640 -4.69 11.28 -0.52
N GLN A 641 -4.37 11.53 -1.77
CA GLN A 641 -4.30 10.50 -2.81
C GLN A 641 -2.84 10.35 -3.27
N LEU A 642 -2.16 9.32 -2.76
CA LEU A 642 -0.75 9.04 -3.07
C LEU A 642 -0.52 8.73 -4.55
N ILE A 643 -1.50 8.17 -5.22
CA ILE A 643 -1.52 7.96 -6.66
C ILE A 643 -2.66 8.81 -7.22
N ASP A 644 -2.31 9.86 -7.93
CA ASP A 644 -3.25 10.68 -8.72
C ASP A 644 -3.39 10.05 -10.11
N ASP A 645 -3.80 8.76 -10.13
CA ASP A 645 -3.98 8.01 -11.38
C ASP A 645 -5.42 8.17 -11.86
N LYS A 646 -5.58 9.01 -12.88
CA LYS A 646 -6.84 9.21 -13.60
C LYS A 646 -6.92 8.27 -14.81
N SER A 647 -6.32 7.10 -14.73
CA SER A 647 -6.42 6.11 -15.79
C SER A 647 -7.69 5.28 -15.65
N VAL A 648 -8.29 4.96 -16.78
CA VAL A 648 -9.44 4.08 -16.90
C VAL A 648 -8.92 2.69 -17.28
N PRO A 649 -9.31 1.62 -16.57
CA PRO A 649 -8.88 0.27 -16.90
C PRO A 649 -9.55 -0.22 -18.19
N VAL A 650 -8.75 -0.64 -19.17
CA VAL A 650 -9.18 -1.27 -20.42
C VAL A 650 -8.75 -2.71 -20.43
N PHE A 651 -9.68 -3.63 -20.50
CA PHE A 651 -9.45 -5.07 -20.59
C PHE A 651 -9.00 -5.45 -22.00
N ILE A 652 -7.95 -6.25 -22.08
CA ILE A 652 -7.34 -6.70 -23.33
C ILE A 652 -7.58 -8.22 -23.50
N PRO A 653 -8.46 -8.65 -24.40
CA PRO A 653 -8.71 -10.07 -24.65
C PRO A 653 -7.65 -10.69 -25.57
N PHE A 654 -6.36 -10.63 -25.19
CA PHE A 654 -5.24 -10.97 -26.08
C PHE A 654 -4.93 -12.48 -26.17
N ASP A 655 -5.43 -13.28 -25.24
CA ASP A 655 -5.26 -14.74 -25.25
C ASP A 655 -6.57 -15.47 -24.93
N GLU A 656 -6.58 -16.78 -25.08
CA GLU A 656 -7.77 -17.61 -24.88
C GLU A 656 -8.29 -17.57 -23.44
N GLU A 657 -7.41 -17.45 -22.44
CA GLU A 657 -7.81 -17.31 -21.04
C GLU A 657 -8.52 -15.98 -20.80
N ALA A 658 -7.98 -14.87 -21.34
CA ALA A 658 -8.61 -13.57 -21.29
C ALA A 658 -9.97 -13.56 -21.99
N LYS A 659 -10.10 -14.19 -23.17
CA LYS A 659 -11.38 -14.29 -23.90
C LYS A 659 -12.41 -15.06 -23.08
N SER A 660 -12.04 -16.23 -22.54
CA SER A 660 -12.91 -17.02 -21.66
C SER A 660 -13.36 -16.24 -20.42
N LEU A 661 -12.44 -15.50 -19.80
CA LEU A 661 -12.76 -14.67 -18.65
C LEU A 661 -13.72 -13.53 -19.02
N LEU A 662 -13.57 -12.93 -20.21
CA LEU A 662 -14.46 -11.88 -20.70
C LEU A 662 -15.90 -12.40 -20.86
N GLU A 663 -16.09 -13.59 -21.42
CA GLU A 663 -17.42 -14.19 -21.55
C GLU A 663 -18.05 -14.45 -20.17
N GLN A 664 -17.29 -14.99 -19.20
CA GLN A 664 -17.77 -15.16 -17.82
C GLN A 664 -18.20 -13.84 -17.17
N LEU A 665 -17.46 -12.75 -17.45
CA LEU A 665 -17.79 -11.41 -16.93
C LEU A 665 -19.06 -10.84 -17.57
N LYS A 666 -19.30 -11.09 -18.87
CA LYS A 666 -20.51 -10.65 -19.56
C LYS A 666 -21.78 -11.36 -19.05
N GLU A 667 -21.67 -12.66 -18.74
CA GLU A 667 -22.79 -13.46 -18.26
C GLU A 667 -23.23 -13.11 -16.83
N ARG A 668 -22.32 -12.62 -15.97
CA ARG A 668 -22.56 -12.40 -14.54
C ARG A 668 -22.61 -10.91 -14.19
N GLN A 669 -23.79 -10.29 -14.31
CA GLN A 669 -24.02 -8.90 -13.89
C GLN A 669 -24.18 -8.71 -12.35
N SER A 670 -24.09 -9.76 -11.51
CA SER A 670 -24.42 -9.72 -10.06
C SER A 670 -23.25 -10.05 -9.15
N ALA A 671 -23.48 -10.15 -7.83
CA ALA A 671 -22.50 -10.19 -6.72
C ALA A 671 -21.30 -11.16 -6.86
N GLY A 672 -21.34 -12.17 -7.73
CA GLY A 672 -20.18 -13.03 -8.05
C GLY A 672 -19.12 -12.36 -8.94
N SER A 673 -19.39 -11.17 -9.49
CA SER A 673 -18.50 -10.49 -10.44
C SER A 673 -17.23 -9.88 -9.80
N ARG A 674 -17.17 -9.66 -8.47
CA ARG A 674 -15.98 -9.07 -7.83
C ARG A 674 -14.73 -9.95 -7.95
N ALA A 675 -14.85 -11.26 -7.78
CA ALA A 675 -13.74 -12.19 -7.94
C ALA A 675 -13.26 -12.23 -9.40
N LEU A 676 -14.19 -12.27 -10.36
CA LEU A 676 -13.88 -12.21 -11.78
C LEU A 676 -13.24 -10.89 -12.19
N LEU A 677 -13.72 -9.75 -11.66
CA LEU A 677 -13.11 -8.42 -11.90
C LEU A 677 -11.67 -8.35 -11.37
N ARG A 678 -11.37 -8.96 -10.22
CA ARG A 678 -10.00 -9.05 -9.72
C ARG A 678 -9.12 -9.89 -10.65
N ARG A 679 -9.61 -11.04 -11.12
CA ARG A 679 -8.92 -11.86 -12.14
C ARG A 679 -8.71 -11.09 -13.44
N ALA A 680 -9.67 -10.27 -13.85
CA ALA A 680 -9.56 -9.41 -15.03
C ALA A 680 -8.44 -8.36 -14.91
N GLY A 681 -8.08 -7.95 -13.70
CA GLY A 681 -7.05 -6.93 -13.45
C GLY A 681 -5.69 -7.25 -14.08
N VAL A 682 -5.30 -8.53 -14.22
CA VAL A 682 -4.03 -8.91 -14.88
C VAL A 682 -4.06 -8.73 -16.40
N TYR A 683 -5.24 -8.62 -16.99
CA TYR A 683 -5.48 -8.39 -18.41
C TYR A 683 -5.80 -6.94 -18.73
N THR A 684 -5.71 -6.01 -17.78
CA THR A 684 -6.02 -4.60 -18.00
C THR A 684 -4.79 -3.76 -18.31
N VAL A 685 -5.00 -2.73 -19.11
CA VAL A 685 -4.08 -1.60 -19.35
C VAL A 685 -4.76 -0.33 -18.89
N GLY A 686 -4.08 0.46 -18.05
CA GLY A 686 -4.55 1.79 -17.63
C GLY A 686 -4.39 2.81 -18.76
N VAL A 687 -5.49 3.40 -19.22
CA VAL A 687 -5.50 4.45 -20.25
C VAL A 687 -5.86 5.77 -19.61
N SER A 688 -4.98 6.78 -19.77
CA SER A 688 -5.16 8.09 -19.14
C SER A 688 -6.41 8.81 -19.64
N SER A 689 -7.21 9.29 -18.67
CA SER A 689 -8.34 10.20 -18.88
C SER A 689 -8.02 11.64 -18.49
N ASP A 690 -6.76 11.97 -18.23
CA ASP A 690 -6.32 13.32 -17.83
C ASP A 690 -6.02 14.20 -19.05
N PHE A 691 -6.46 15.47 -18.98
CA PHE A 691 -6.34 16.48 -20.04
C PHE A 691 -4.97 17.16 -20.12
N ASN A 692 -3.86 16.47 -19.83
CA ASN A 692 -2.53 17.05 -19.88
C ASN A 692 -2.27 17.74 -21.24
N ASP A 693 -2.54 19.06 -21.34
CA ASP A 693 -2.30 19.95 -22.48
C ASP A 693 -2.89 19.54 -23.85
N LYS A 694 -3.73 18.50 -23.91
CA LYS A 694 -4.38 18.06 -25.15
C LYS A 694 -5.88 18.22 -25.05
N ARG A 695 -6.48 18.69 -26.14
CA ARG A 695 -7.95 18.87 -26.24
C ARG A 695 -8.75 17.58 -26.11
N VAL A 696 -8.12 16.39 -26.31
CA VAL A 696 -8.73 15.07 -26.22
C VAL A 696 -7.78 14.12 -25.52
N THR A 697 -8.27 13.39 -24.51
CA THR A 697 -7.45 12.42 -23.77
C THR A 697 -7.24 11.12 -24.57
N PRO A 698 -6.19 10.32 -24.25
CA PRO A 698 -6.03 9.00 -24.88
C PRO A 698 -7.26 8.10 -24.72
N PHE A 699 -7.92 8.14 -23.57
CA PHE A 699 -9.15 7.40 -23.32
C PHE A 699 -10.29 7.88 -24.24
N GLN A 700 -10.51 9.19 -24.34
CA GLN A 700 -11.56 9.75 -25.20
C GLN A 700 -11.36 9.38 -26.68
N ARG A 701 -10.10 9.41 -27.18
CA ARG A 701 -9.79 8.99 -28.56
C ARG A 701 -10.20 7.55 -28.84
N LEU A 702 -9.84 6.62 -27.92
CA LEU A 702 -10.20 5.22 -28.07
C LEU A 702 -11.72 5.03 -28.00
N PHE A 703 -12.39 5.76 -27.12
CA PHE A 703 -13.83 5.67 -26.92
C PHE A 703 -14.61 6.26 -28.11
N GLU A 704 -14.25 7.45 -28.58
CA GLU A 704 -14.88 8.11 -29.73
C GLU A 704 -14.63 7.36 -31.05
N ALA A 705 -13.48 6.69 -31.18
CA ALA A 705 -13.20 5.81 -32.31
C ALA A 705 -13.95 4.47 -32.25
N GLY A 706 -14.69 4.19 -31.17
CA GLY A 706 -15.36 2.90 -30.97
C GLY A 706 -14.43 1.73 -30.73
N ALA A 707 -13.13 2.01 -30.45
CA ALA A 707 -12.12 0.97 -30.23
C ALA A 707 -12.24 0.30 -28.85
N ILE A 708 -12.86 0.98 -27.88
CA ILE A 708 -13.20 0.47 -26.56
C ILE A 708 -14.69 0.65 -26.27
N VAL A 709 -15.28 -0.32 -25.58
CA VAL A 709 -16.67 -0.27 -25.13
C VAL A 709 -16.76 -0.56 -23.63
N PRO A 710 -17.74 -0.02 -22.89
CA PRO A 710 -17.95 -0.42 -21.50
C PRO A 710 -18.32 -1.91 -21.42
N LEU A 711 -17.80 -2.61 -20.42
CA LEU A 711 -18.09 -4.04 -20.21
C LEU A 711 -19.58 -4.30 -20.00
N TRP A 712 -20.27 -3.40 -19.28
CA TRP A 712 -21.72 -3.43 -19.06
C TRP A 712 -22.33 -2.08 -19.41
N GLU A 713 -23.57 -2.09 -19.91
CA GLU A 713 -24.30 -0.86 -20.20
C GLU A 713 -24.34 0.05 -18.95
N ASN A 714 -24.03 1.32 -19.13
CA ASN A 714 -23.96 2.34 -18.08
C ASN A 714 -22.91 2.13 -16.99
N SER A 715 -21.93 1.23 -17.17
CA SER A 715 -20.81 1.03 -16.22
C SER A 715 -19.57 1.77 -16.69
N THR A 716 -18.93 2.48 -15.76
CA THR A 716 -17.60 3.10 -15.95
C THR A 716 -16.47 2.32 -15.28
N ALA A 717 -16.78 1.15 -14.72
CA ALA A 717 -15.84 0.38 -13.91
C ALA A 717 -14.75 -0.32 -14.72
N LEU A 718 -15.09 -0.79 -15.95
CA LEU A 718 -14.16 -1.51 -16.82
C LEU A 718 -14.61 -1.35 -18.29
N TYR A 719 -13.65 -1.06 -19.15
CA TYR A 719 -13.84 -1.04 -20.60
C TYR A 719 -13.14 -2.23 -21.24
N VAL A 720 -13.57 -2.63 -22.43
CA VAL A 720 -13.02 -3.74 -23.21
C VAL A 720 -12.49 -3.22 -24.53
N LEU A 721 -11.27 -3.58 -24.88
CA LEU A 721 -10.72 -3.33 -26.22
C LEU A 721 -11.40 -4.26 -27.23
N VAL A 722 -12.13 -3.70 -28.17
CA VAL A 722 -12.81 -4.45 -29.25
C VAL A 722 -12.00 -4.44 -30.55
N ASP A 723 -11.25 -3.37 -30.79
CA ASP A 723 -10.33 -3.30 -31.93
C ASP A 723 -8.94 -3.83 -31.54
N MET A 724 -8.75 -5.13 -31.72
CA MET A 724 -7.48 -5.80 -31.39
C MET A 724 -6.32 -5.39 -32.30
N SER A 725 -6.55 -4.70 -33.43
CA SER A 725 -5.45 -4.17 -34.25
C SER A 725 -4.62 -3.11 -33.52
N LEU A 726 -5.18 -2.51 -32.47
CA LEU A 726 -4.51 -1.53 -31.62
C LEU A 726 -3.63 -2.19 -30.53
N TYR A 727 -3.66 -3.51 -30.37
CA TYR A 727 -2.83 -4.21 -29.40
C TYR A 727 -1.81 -5.09 -30.10
N ASP A 728 -0.53 -4.71 -30.01
CA ASP A 728 0.59 -5.53 -30.51
C ASP A 728 0.89 -6.64 -29.49
N GLU A 729 0.47 -7.85 -29.83
CA GLU A 729 0.68 -9.06 -29.02
C GLU A 729 2.13 -9.56 -29.03
N THR A 730 2.97 -9.04 -29.91
CA THR A 730 4.36 -9.48 -30.07
C THR A 730 5.34 -8.67 -29.24
N ALA A 731 5.12 -7.34 -29.09
CA ALA A 731 6.12 -6.48 -28.48
C ALA A 731 5.57 -5.24 -27.74
N LEU A 732 4.80 -4.37 -28.42
CA LEU A 732 4.55 -2.99 -27.97
C LEU A 732 3.33 -2.84 -27.08
N GLY A 733 2.40 -3.81 -27.09
CA GLY A 733 1.13 -3.72 -26.38
C GLY A 733 0.18 -2.68 -26.96
N LEU A 734 -0.61 -2.01 -26.12
CA LEU A 734 -1.65 -1.06 -26.56
C LEU A 734 -1.05 0.19 -27.21
N ASN A 735 -1.46 0.45 -28.45
CA ASN A 735 -1.10 1.65 -29.19
C ASN A 735 -2.05 2.80 -28.81
N LEU A 736 -1.51 3.84 -28.19
CA LEU A 736 -2.23 5.05 -27.80
C LEU A 736 -2.03 6.22 -28.77
N ASP A 737 -1.17 6.07 -29.79
CA ASP A 737 -0.90 7.07 -30.81
C ASP A 737 -1.83 6.86 -32.03
N ILE A 738 -3.12 7.04 -31.82
CA ILE A 738 -4.11 7.07 -32.92
C ILE A 738 -4.01 8.46 -33.56
N SER A 739 -3.56 8.52 -34.81
CA SER A 739 -3.60 9.76 -35.59
C SER A 739 -5.05 10.13 -35.95
N ASP A 740 -5.35 11.44 -35.93
CA ASP A 740 -6.67 12.02 -36.26
C ASP A 740 -7.13 11.75 -37.72
N GLY A 741 -6.87 10.60 -38.27
CA GLY A 741 -7.17 10.26 -39.66
C GLY A 741 -7.38 8.80 -39.97
N GLN A 742 -7.22 7.88 -39.03
CA GLN A 742 -7.59 6.49 -39.23
C GLN A 742 -9.09 6.30 -38.85
N ALA A 743 -9.96 6.56 -39.81
CA ALA A 743 -11.33 6.09 -39.73
C ALA A 743 -11.29 4.57 -39.72
N ILE A 744 -11.72 3.96 -38.62
CA ILE A 744 -11.95 2.51 -38.54
C ILE A 744 -13.15 2.24 -39.43
N VAL A 745 -12.91 1.65 -40.57
CA VAL A 745 -13.98 1.11 -41.41
C VAL A 745 -14.46 -0.19 -40.78
N PHE A 746 -15.71 -0.21 -40.32
CA PHE A 746 -16.40 -1.40 -39.80
C PHE A 746 -16.62 -2.43 -40.90
#